data_e75381f0dd01f8aecb271f6858eac695
#
_entry.id   e75381f0dd01f8aecb271f6858eac695
#
_cell.length_a   1.000
_cell.length_b   1.000
_cell.length_c   1.000
_cell.angle_alpha   90.00
_cell.angle_beta   90.00
_cell.angle_gamma   90.00
#
_symmetry.space_group_name_H-M   'P 1'
#
loop_
_entity.id
_entity.type
_entity.pdbx_description
1 polymer ?
#
loop_
_entity_poly.entity_id
_entity_poly.type
_entity_poly.pdbx_seq_one_letter_code
_entity_poly.pdbx_strand_id
1 'polypeptide(L)'
;MFIGDLQRYTNELEKRKKQLERLYKQADQYHFLELPTVHPQESTTYMGIAIVNLALAYRLGGKRQHLEDAKRFMDTVISYETWGNAHLVNVDLSASWILFGLSLGYDWLKEELDLNEKNRIREKISHHARIIYDYRRKTYRQGWSTNFYQNHNWINMTGLATAGYVLAKEDVMANTYIEEAKENFSRVFSYLPEDGSNYEGVAYWRYGGMWLFVYAHLLKVQEKINYFESCGYLKNTFYYRLYQSSGDYSQQLNFGDSHDRHSSHPPCVYYKTAAEYQDGYAQWYGNMVLERFLQEEATQSKVKPGILPEAAFEFLWYEPTVEERPLTELPLVRRFEDLGLLCVRESWKEDSKVFAIKCGYPGGKKQWETDWRLLKEEGIHCFSLSHHHPDNLSYIFARGGEYLTCEDGYNRNIFPENHNVILVDGQYTDVSNVNDIYVESIKKRLAQNETEEEIKEYYAGKMTAYKQEKDLIIYQAETSGIYPKELQMEEVSRLFVTDGLAFWVFVDICKSRLPHIYQIISNTDQEAEKEGENAFLYPMKTGNIHYEVYSDKPVKWETFNQKVVSVMTTQEPDKVCRTDIQTLSAKSAEPQICQSFYQCFIFEDSLAKVQKIKDGVEVQWGKKRYTICGNGPISIH
;
A
#
# COMPACT_ATOMS: atom_id res chain seq x y z
N MET A 1 17.54 -23.89 -4.53
CA MET A 1 17.00 -22.82 -5.42
C MET A 1 17.35 -21.41 -4.91
N PHE A 2 16.74 -20.88 -3.86
CA PHE A 2 17.04 -19.53 -3.33
C PHE A 2 18.32 -19.48 -2.46
N ILE A 3 18.77 -20.59 -1.94
CA ILE A 3 19.90 -20.64 -1.01
C ILE A 3 21.23 -20.40 -1.73
N GLY A 4 21.33 -20.73 -3.01
CA GLY A 4 22.60 -20.66 -3.74
C GLY A 4 23.67 -21.51 -3.06
N ASP A 5 24.76 -20.88 -2.66
CA ASP A 5 25.81 -21.52 -1.85
C ASP A 5 25.48 -21.43 -0.35
N LEU A 6 24.91 -22.49 0.23
CA LEU A 6 24.60 -22.54 1.65
C LEU A 6 25.82 -22.32 2.54
N GLN A 7 27.02 -22.73 2.07
CA GLN A 7 28.27 -22.58 2.82
C GLN A 7 28.63 -21.11 3.05
N ARG A 8 28.24 -20.20 2.13
CA ARG A 8 28.39 -18.77 2.34
C ARG A 8 27.63 -18.31 3.59
N TYR A 9 26.38 -18.72 3.74
CA TYR A 9 25.56 -18.33 4.89
C TYR A 9 26.05 -18.94 6.20
N THR A 10 26.46 -20.22 6.18
CA THR A 10 26.98 -20.90 7.38
C THR A 10 28.30 -20.29 7.85
N ASN A 11 29.12 -19.75 6.95
CA ASN A 11 30.36 -19.05 7.29
C ASN A 11 30.12 -17.63 7.86
N GLU A 12 28.91 -17.07 7.70
CA GLU A 12 28.56 -15.72 8.11
C GLU A 12 27.51 -15.67 9.24
N LEU A 13 27.24 -16.78 9.93
CA LEU A 13 26.14 -16.84 10.93
C LEU A 13 26.28 -15.77 12.02
N GLU A 14 27.47 -15.51 12.52
CA GLU A 14 27.70 -14.48 13.54
C GLU A 14 27.35 -13.07 13.03
N LYS A 15 27.62 -12.80 11.75
CA LYS A 15 27.26 -11.50 11.14
C LYS A 15 25.75 -11.35 10.89
N ARG A 16 25.02 -12.47 10.88
CA ARG A 16 23.56 -12.57 10.63
C ARG A 16 22.80 -13.01 11.89
N LYS A 17 23.42 -12.89 13.05
CA LYS A 17 22.93 -13.45 14.32
C LYS A 17 21.47 -13.03 14.62
N LYS A 18 21.15 -11.75 14.49
CA LYS A 18 19.79 -11.24 14.79
C LYS A 18 18.72 -11.87 13.88
N GLN A 19 19.00 -11.98 12.59
CA GLN A 19 18.11 -12.58 11.61
C GLN A 19 17.99 -14.10 11.84
N LEU A 20 19.08 -14.76 12.23
CA LEU A 20 19.08 -16.18 12.56
C LEU A 20 18.28 -16.48 13.83
N GLU A 21 18.46 -15.69 14.88
CA GLU A 21 17.70 -15.80 16.14
C GLU A 21 16.19 -15.62 15.87
N ARG A 22 15.82 -14.64 15.03
CA ARG A 22 14.44 -14.44 14.61
C ARG A 22 13.90 -15.65 13.84
N LEU A 23 14.66 -16.21 12.90
CA LEU A 23 14.27 -17.40 12.14
C LEU A 23 14.05 -18.61 13.08
N TYR A 24 14.96 -18.85 14.00
CA TYR A 24 14.82 -19.95 14.96
C TYR A 24 13.65 -19.75 15.93
N LYS A 25 13.47 -18.53 16.44
CA LYS A 25 12.31 -18.18 17.29
C LYS A 25 11.00 -18.45 16.56
N GLN A 26 10.91 -18.06 15.30
CA GLN A 26 9.73 -18.29 14.49
C GLN A 26 9.52 -19.79 14.19
N ALA A 27 10.57 -20.51 13.88
CA ALA A 27 10.53 -21.96 13.66
C ALA A 27 10.09 -22.72 14.93
N ASP A 28 10.60 -22.33 16.09
CA ASP A 28 10.20 -22.91 17.38
C ASP A 28 8.71 -22.67 17.71
N GLN A 29 8.13 -21.53 17.30
CA GLN A 29 6.71 -21.24 17.50
C GLN A 29 5.80 -22.17 16.69
N TYR A 30 6.18 -22.57 15.50
CA TYR A 30 5.39 -23.48 14.66
C TYR A 30 5.22 -24.86 15.27
N HIS A 31 6.13 -25.29 16.16
CA HIS A 31 6.02 -26.57 16.88
C HIS A 31 4.71 -26.70 17.65
N PHE A 32 4.28 -25.62 18.28
CA PHE A 32 3.09 -25.58 19.15
C PHE A 32 1.79 -25.30 18.39
N LEU A 33 1.88 -25.09 17.08
CA LEU A 33 0.70 -24.79 16.28
C LEU A 33 -0.05 -26.07 15.92
N GLU A 34 -1.30 -26.18 16.36
CA GLU A 34 -2.19 -27.25 15.91
C GLU A 34 -2.58 -27.04 14.45
N LEU A 35 -2.39 -28.07 13.64
CA LEU A 35 -2.71 -28.03 12.23
C LEU A 35 -4.09 -28.66 11.98
N PRO A 36 -5.00 -27.99 11.24
CA PRO A 36 -6.28 -28.55 10.91
C PRO A 36 -6.16 -29.83 10.08
N THR A 37 -6.91 -30.86 10.43
CA THR A 37 -6.94 -32.14 9.67
C THR A 37 -7.70 -32.03 8.36
N VAL A 38 -8.57 -31.00 8.25
CA VAL A 38 -9.33 -30.64 7.03
C VAL A 38 -9.01 -29.18 6.72
N HIS A 39 -9.03 -28.80 5.42
CA HIS A 39 -8.76 -27.42 5.03
C HIS A 39 -9.73 -26.46 5.78
N PRO A 40 -9.19 -25.52 6.57
CA PRO A 40 -10.02 -24.64 7.38
C PRO A 40 -10.75 -23.58 6.54
N GLN A 41 -11.74 -22.93 7.12
CA GLN A 41 -12.42 -21.78 6.52
C GLN A 41 -11.51 -20.54 6.46
N GLU A 42 -10.51 -20.46 7.34
CA GLU A 42 -9.53 -19.39 7.36
C GLU A 42 -8.47 -19.56 6.27
N SER A 43 -7.75 -18.45 6.01
CA SER A 43 -6.64 -18.46 5.07
C SER A 43 -5.52 -19.41 5.53
N THR A 44 -5.01 -20.20 4.60
CA THR A 44 -3.91 -21.14 4.82
C THR A 44 -2.57 -20.65 4.25
N THR A 45 -2.48 -19.38 3.86
CA THR A 45 -1.26 -18.79 3.30
C THR A 45 -0.04 -18.93 4.24
N TYR A 46 -0.26 -18.86 5.55
CA TYR A 46 0.79 -19.04 6.55
C TYR A 46 1.48 -20.41 6.49
N MET A 47 0.81 -21.46 6.03
CA MET A 47 1.40 -22.81 5.94
C MET A 47 2.55 -22.87 4.93
N GLY A 48 2.40 -22.16 3.81
CA GLY A 48 3.48 -22.09 2.81
C GLY A 48 4.74 -21.45 3.38
N ILE A 49 4.60 -20.30 4.03
CA ILE A 49 5.78 -19.61 4.61
C ILE A 49 6.35 -20.33 5.83
N ALA A 50 5.51 -21.04 6.60
CA ALA A 50 5.99 -21.88 7.70
C ALA A 50 6.91 -22.98 7.21
N ILE A 51 6.55 -23.66 6.12
CA ILE A 51 7.42 -24.68 5.49
C ILE A 51 8.77 -24.07 5.10
N VAL A 52 8.77 -22.88 4.49
CA VAL A 52 10.01 -22.20 4.09
C VAL A 52 10.88 -21.85 5.29
N ASN A 53 10.31 -21.28 6.35
CA ASN A 53 11.04 -20.91 7.56
C ASN A 53 11.62 -22.15 8.27
N LEU A 54 10.83 -23.20 8.43
CA LEU A 54 11.26 -24.47 9.08
C LEU A 54 12.35 -25.18 8.27
N ALA A 55 12.18 -25.26 6.95
CA ALA A 55 13.17 -25.88 6.08
C ALA A 55 14.52 -25.15 6.12
N LEU A 56 14.51 -23.82 6.06
CA LEU A 56 15.75 -23.05 6.16
C LEU A 56 16.37 -23.16 7.55
N ALA A 57 15.58 -23.06 8.62
CA ALA A 57 16.07 -23.19 9.99
C ALA A 57 16.81 -24.52 10.18
N TYR A 58 16.26 -25.63 9.69
CA TYR A 58 16.93 -26.94 9.72
C TYR A 58 18.24 -26.93 8.91
N ARG A 59 18.22 -26.40 7.71
CA ARG A 59 19.40 -26.36 6.81
C ARG A 59 20.55 -25.51 7.33
N LEU A 60 20.28 -24.54 8.20
CA LEU A 60 21.30 -23.70 8.85
C LEU A 60 21.83 -24.28 10.17
N GLY A 61 21.61 -25.57 10.44
CA GLY A 61 22.07 -26.25 11.64
C GLY A 61 21.10 -26.14 12.83
N GLY A 62 19.83 -25.86 12.54
CA GLY A 62 18.78 -25.88 13.54
C GLY A 62 18.45 -27.26 14.09
N LYS A 63 17.49 -27.31 14.99
CA LYS A 63 17.09 -28.54 15.70
C LYS A 63 16.47 -29.56 14.73
N ARG A 64 16.65 -30.86 15.03
CA ARG A 64 15.94 -31.94 14.33
C ARG A 64 14.42 -31.73 14.33
N GLN A 65 13.87 -31.12 15.38
CA GLN A 65 12.47 -30.74 15.48
C GLN A 65 11.99 -29.85 14.32
N HIS A 66 12.84 -28.93 13.82
CA HIS A 66 12.46 -28.08 12.67
C HIS A 66 12.23 -28.90 11.40
N LEU A 67 12.98 -29.97 11.18
CA LEU A 67 12.72 -30.89 10.06
C LEU A 67 11.40 -31.65 10.26
N GLU A 68 11.17 -32.16 11.47
CA GLU A 68 9.95 -32.90 11.79
C GLU A 68 8.71 -32.02 11.64
N ASP A 69 8.79 -30.77 12.11
CA ASP A 69 7.71 -29.79 11.94
C ASP A 69 7.55 -29.39 10.47
N ALA A 70 8.62 -29.20 9.70
CA ALA A 70 8.52 -28.96 8.26
C ALA A 70 7.78 -30.10 7.55
N LYS A 71 8.15 -31.35 7.83
CA LYS A 71 7.45 -32.53 7.28
C LYS A 71 5.99 -32.56 7.71
N ARG A 72 5.69 -32.25 8.97
CA ARG A 72 4.31 -32.19 9.50
C ARG A 72 3.47 -31.17 8.72
N PHE A 73 3.99 -29.95 8.48
CA PHE A 73 3.30 -28.95 7.65
C PHE A 73 3.13 -29.40 6.19
N MET A 74 4.18 -29.99 5.60
CA MET A 74 4.14 -30.51 4.23
C MET A 74 3.09 -31.62 4.09
N ASP A 75 3.07 -32.58 5.01
CA ASP A 75 2.08 -33.68 5.01
C ASP A 75 0.66 -33.15 5.19
N THR A 76 0.48 -32.15 6.05
CA THR A 76 -0.83 -31.53 6.26
C THR A 76 -1.37 -30.89 4.98
N VAL A 77 -0.58 -30.04 4.29
CA VAL A 77 -1.05 -29.42 3.04
C VAL A 77 -1.25 -30.42 1.91
N ILE A 78 -0.46 -31.51 1.87
CA ILE A 78 -0.64 -32.60 0.90
C ILE A 78 -1.95 -33.34 1.16
N SER A 79 -2.34 -33.52 2.44
CA SER A 79 -3.57 -34.25 2.80
C SER A 79 -4.84 -33.52 2.39
N TYR A 80 -4.80 -32.21 2.21
CA TYR A 80 -5.98 -31.44 1.79
C TYR A 80 -6.37 -31.80 0.35
N GLU A 81 -7.65 -32.05 0.13
CA GLU A 81 -8.20 -32.32 -1.20
C GLU A 81 -8.08 -31.06 -2.07
N THR A 82 -8.37 -29.90 -1.49
CA THR A 82 -8.34 -28.60 -2.15
C THR A 82 -7.45 -27.63 -1.37
N TRP A 83 -6.89 -26.62 -2.06
CA TRP A 83 -6.18 -25.51 -1.45
C TRP A 83 -6.98 -24.22 -1.63
N GLY A 84 -7.41 -23.63 -0.52
CA GLY A 84 -8.34 -22.51 -0.49
C GLY A 84 -9.79 -22.96 -0.38
N ASN A 85 -10.63 -22.11 0.12
CA ASN A 85 -12.06 -22.35 0.36
C ASN A 85 -12.94 -21.16 -0.03
N ALA A 86 -12.34 -20.12 -0.59
CA ALA A 86 -13.02 -18.97 -1.17
C ALA A 86 -13.48 -19.28 -2.63
N HIS A 87 -14.04 -18.29 -3.29
CA HIS A 87 -14.57 -18.39 -4.64
C HIS A 87 -13.59 -18.92 -5.72
N LEU A 88 -12.28 -18.78 -5.51
CA LEU A 88 -11.25 -19.27 -6.43
C LEU A 88 -10.41 -20.39 -5.78
N VAL A 89 -11.07 -21.48 -5.42
CA VAL A 89 -10.43 -22.67 -4.86
C VAL A 89 -9.41 -23.25 -5.83
N ASN A 90 -8.24 -23.63 -5.31
CA ASN A 90 -7.10 -24.21 -6.02
C ASN A 90 -6.35 -23.31 -7.01
N VAL A 91 -6.82 -22.09 -7.26
CA VAL A 91 -6.30 -21.23 -8.34
C VAL A 91 -6.00 -19.80 -7.90
N ASP A 92 -5.91 -19.55 -6.60
CA ASP A 92 -5.65 -18.20 -6.06
C ASP A 92 -4.69 -18.23 -4.87
N LEU A 93 -4.66 -17.19 -4.08
CA LEU A 93 -3.67 -16.88 -3.04
C LEU A 93 -3.30 -18.06 -2.15
N SER A 94 -4.27 -18.70 -1.49
CA SER A 94 -3.97 -19.85 -0.60
C SER A 94 -3.24 -20.98 -1.32
N ALA A 95 -3.70 -21.34 -2.53
CA ALA A 95 -3.06 -22.38 -3.33
C ALA A 95 -1.64 -22.01 -3.73
N SER A 96 -1.43 -20.76 -4.13
CA SER A 96 -0.12 -20.30 -4.62
C SER A 96 0.90 -20.11 -3.49
N TRP A 97 0.49 -19.63 -2.31
CA TRP A 97 1.35 -19.58 -1.14
C TRP A 97 1.79 -20.98 -0.70
N ILE A 98 0.86 -21.96 -0.68
CA ILE A 98 1.17 -23.35 -0.36
C ILE A 98 2.07 -23.96 -1.44
N LEU A 99 1.75 -23.74 -2.73
CA LEU A 99 2.56 -24.25 -3.84
C LEU A 99 4.00 -23.76 -3.77
N PHE A 100 4.19 -22.47 -3.51
CA PHE A 100 5.49 -21.84 -3.30
C PHE A 100 6.25 -22.49 -2.13
N GLY A 101 5.61 -22.56 -0.97
CA GLY A 101 6.24 -23.09 0.25
C GLY A 101 6.55 -24.58 0.15
N LEU A 102 5.61 -25.38 -0.39
CA LEU A 102 5.82 -26.82 -0.57
C LEU A 102 6.94 -27.09 -1.59
N SER A 103 7.03 -26.29 -2.66
CA SER A 103 8.10 -26.41 -3.66
C SER A 103 9.47 -26.11 -3.06
N LEU A 104 9.61 -25.04 -2.28
CA LEU A 104 10.88 -24.74 -1.60
C LEU A 104 11.22 -25.75 -0.51
N GLY A 105 10.23 -26.20 0.26
CA GLY A 105 10.41 -27.27 1.24
C GLY A 105 10.92 -28.55 0.59
N TYR A 106 10.34 -28.95 -0.53
CA TYR A 106 10.81 -30.10 -1.29
C TYR A 106 12.25 -29.92 -1.78
N ASP A 107 12.59 -28.80 -2.41
CA ASP A 107 13.94 -28.52 -2.91
C ASP A 107 14.99 -28.54 -1.80
N TRP A 108 14.69 -27.91 -0.65
CA TRP A 108 15.65 -27.74 0.42
C TRP A 108 15.81 -28.96 1.33
N LEU A 109 14.76 -29.78 1.45
CA LEU A 109 14.75 -30.97 2.32
C LEU A 109 14.87 -32.28 1.53
N LYS A 110 15.09 -32.22 0.22
CA LYS A 110 15.06 -33.39 -0.67
C LYS A 110 15.92 -34.56 -0.18
N GLU A 111 17.08 -34.30 0.42
CA GLU A 111 17.98 -35.34 0.92
C GLU A 111 17.48 -35.99 2.24
N GLU A 112 16.56 -35.35 2.94
CA GLU A 112 15.94 -35.81 4.18
C GLU A 112 14.61 -36.54 3.97
N LEU A 113 14.16 -36.63 2.71
CA LEU A 113 12.92 -37.27 2.32
C LEU A 113 13.17 -38.66 1.76
N ASP A 114 12.37 -39.65 2.17
CA ASP A 114 12.37 -40.95 1.54
C ASP A 114 11.71 -40.92 0.14
N LEU A 115 11.75 -42.04 -0.58
CA LEU A 115 11.24 -42.12 -1.94
C LEU A 115 9.70 -41.90 -2.00
N ASN A 116 8.98 -42.40 -1.01
CA ASN A 116 7.52 -42.26 -0.96
C ASN A 116 7.10 -40.83 -0.67
N GLU A 117 7.75 -40.17 0.30
CA GLU A 117 7.61 -38.77 0.60
C GLU A 117 7.88 -37.90 -0.66
N LYS A 118 9.03 -38.14 -1.33
CA LYS A 118 9.38 -37.44 -2.58
C LYS A 118 8.30 -37.57 -3.66
N ASN A 119 7.78 -38.76 -3.87
CA ASN A 119 6.77 -39.00 -4.88
C ASN A 119 5.44 -38.26 -4.56
N ARG A 120 4.95 -38.39 -3.32
CA ARG A 120 3.73 -37.73 -2.88
C ARG A 120 3.81 -36.20 -2.99
N ILE A 121 4.91 -35.61 -2.56
CA ILE A 121 5.13 -34.17 -2.61
C ILE A 121 5.19 -33.70 -4.06
N ARG A 122 5.98 -34.37 -4.91
CA ARG A 122 6.14 -34.04 -6.31
C ARG A 122 4.80 -34.11 -7.06
N GLU A 123 4.03 -35.17 -6.86
CA GLU A 123 2.70 -35.34 -7.48
C GLU A 123 1.75 -34.21 -7.07
N LYS A 124 1.76 -33.80 -5.79
CA LYS A 124 0.92 -32.72 -5.30
C LYS A 124 1.33 -31.36 -5.87
N ILE A 125 2.64 -31.06 -5.97
CA ILE A 125 3.17 -29.84 -6.60
C ILE A 125 2.77 -29.80 -8.08
N SER A 126 3.02 -30.88 -8.83
CA SER A 126 2.70 -30.99 -10.25
C SER A 126 1.20 -30.82 -10.51
N HIS A 127 0.36 -31.45 -9.69
CA HIS A 127 -1.09 -31.33 -9.77
C HIS A 127 -1.58 -29.88 -9.61
N HIS A 128 -1.19 -29.17 -8.55
CA HIS A 128 -1.65 -27.82 -8.31
C HIS A 128 -1.01 -26.79 -9.25
N ALA A 129 0.25 -26.98 -9.65
CA ALA A 129 0.87 -26.16 -10.68
C ALA A 129 0.08 -26.23 -12.01
N ARG A 130 -0.35 -27.46 -12.39
CA ARG A 130 -1.18 -27.65 -13.56
C ARG A 130 -2.53 -26.95 -13.47
N ILE A 131 -3.20 -27.04 -12.33
CA ILE A 131 -4.50 -26.37 -12.10
C ILE A 131 -4.37 -24.84 -12.24
N ILE A 132 -3.35 -24.23 -11.63
CA ILE A 132 -3.10 -22.79 -11.71
C ILE A 132 -2.78 -22.37 -13.16
N TYR A 133 -1.93 -23.12 -13.86
CA TYR A 133 -1.60 -22.87 -15.26
C TYR A 133 -2.85 -22.96 -16.16
N ASP A 134 -3.61 -24.04 -16.06
CA ASP A 134 -4.81 -24.25 -16.88
C ASP A 134 -5.87 -23.18 -16.62
N TYR A 135 -6.05 -22.76 -15.36
CA TYR A 135 -6.93 -21.66 -15.00
C TYR A 135 -6.48 -20.35 -15.65
N ARG A 136 -5.19 -20.00 -15.52
CA ARG A 136 -4.64 -18.78 -16.16
C ARG A 136 -4.89 -18.79 -17.67
N ARG A 137 -4.63 -19.90 -18.35
CA ARG A 137 -4.84 -20.03 -19.81
C ARG A 137 -6.31 -19.90 -20.18
N LYS A 138 -7.20 -20.49 -19.39
CA LYS A 138 -8.64 -20.44 -19.61
C LYS A 138 -9.22 -19.03 -19.39
N THR A 139 -8.70 -18.31 -18.40
CA THR A 139 -9.20 -16.98 -17.99
C THR A 139 -8.31 -15.85 -18.49
N TYR A 140 -7.44 -16.10 -19.47
CA TYR A 140 -6.63 -15.05 -20.07
C TYR A 140 -7.50 -13.91 -20.59
N ARG A 141 -7.09 -12.67 -20.30
CA ARG A 141 -7.83 -11.41 -20.46
C ARG A 141 -8.82 -11.07 -19.33
N GLN A 142 -8.91 -11.87 -18.27
CA GLN A 142 -9.85 -11.66 -17.18
C GLN A 142 -9.18 -11.88 -15.80
N GLY A 143 -9.66 -11.15 -14.79
CA GLY A 143 -9.27 -11.31 -13.41
C GLY A 143 -7.75 -11.26 -13.20
N TRP A 144 -7.26 -12.00 -12.22
CA TRP A 144 -5.85 -11.99 -11.86
C TRP A 144 -4.92 -12.49 -13.00
N SER A 145 -5.45 -13.26 -13.96
CA SER A 145 -4.65 -13.80 -15.06
C SER A 145 -3.96 -12.75 -15.91
N THR A 146 -4.53 -11.56 -16.00
CA THR A 146 -3.99 -10.43 -16.77
C THR A 146 -4.02 -9.10 -16.01
N ASN A 147 -4.38 -9.09 -14.75
CA ASN A 147 -4.22 -7.90 -13.93
C ASN A 147 -2.77 -7.79 -13.46
N PHE A 148 -1.90 -7.26 -14.32
CA PHE A 148 -0.45 -7.22 -14.14
C PHE A 148 0.02 -6.35 -12.98
N TYR A 149 -0.85 -5.54 -12.39
CA TYR A 149 -0.53 -4.61 -11.30
C TYR A 149 -0.98 -5.10 -9.92
N GLN A 150 -1.62 -6.28 -9.85
CA GLN A 150 -2.28 -6.74 -8.65
C GLN A 150 -1.52 -7.86 -7.96
N ASN A 151 -1.58 -7.85 -6.63
CA ASN A 151 -0.94 -8.86 -5.79
C ASN A 151 -1.31 -10.31 -6.15
N HIS A 152 -2.57 -10.60 -6.52
CA HIS A 152 -2.99 -11.93 -6.96
C HIS A 152 -2.18 -12.44 -8.16
N ASN A 153 -1.95 -11.61 -9.18
CA ASN A 153 -1.14 -11.98 -10.33
C ASN A 153 0.28 -12.33 -9.91
N TRP A 154 0.92 -11.46 -9.11
CA TRP A 154 2.32 -11.65 -8.70
C TRP A 154 2.52 -12.90 -7.86
N ILE A 155 1.63 -13.15 -6.90
CA ILE A 155 1.69 -14.30 -6.01
C ILE A 155 1.48 -15.59 -6.79
N ASN A 156 0.43 -15.64 -7.60
CA ASN A 156 0.05 -16.84 -8.35
C ASN A 156 1.14 -17.23 -9.36
N MET A 157 1.68 -16.25 -10.07
CA MET A 157 2.72 -16.51 -11.06
C MET A 157 4.09 -16.82 -10.43
N THR A 158 4.39 -16.29 -9.24
CA THR A 158 5.61 -16.67 -8.50
C THR A 158 5.52 -18.10 -7.97
N GLY A 159 4.35 -18.51 -7.44
CA GLY A 159 4.11 -19.89 -7.04
C GLY A 159 4.29 -20.87 -8.20
N LEU A 160 3.69 -20.55 -9.35
CA LEU A 160 3.82 -21.36 -10.57
C LEU A 160 5.27 -21.46 -11.05
N ALA A 161 6.00 -20.33 -11.12
CA ALA A 161 7.40 -20.30 -11.52
C ALA A 161 8.29 -21.16 -10.58
N THR A 162 8.06 -21.05 -9.28
CA THR A 162 8.82 -21.80 -8.28
C THR A 162 8.62 -23.30 -8.44
N ALA A 163 7.39 -23.75 -8.64
CA ALA A 163 7.09 -25.14 -8.94
C ALA A 163 7.78 -25.60 -10.25
N GLY A 164 7.74 -24.79 -11.30
CA GLY A 164 8.43 -25.06 -12.56
C GLY A 164 9.93 -25.28 -12.37
N TYR A 165 10.63 -24.36 -11.69
CA TYR A 165 12.07 -24.51 -11.46
C TYR A 165 12.42 -25.71 -10.57
N VAL A 166 11.61 -25.98 -9.55
CA VAL A 166 11.84 -27.12 -8.66
C VAL A 166 11.66 -28.45 -9.39
N LEU A 167 10.67 -28.55 -10.25
CA LEU A 167 10.33 -29.77 -10.99
C LEU A 167 10.98 -29.85 -12.38
N ALA A 168 11.90 -28.95 -12.74
CA ALA A 168 12.45 -28.84 -14.11
C ALA A 168 12.98 -30.14 -14.73
N LYS A 169 13.43 -31.10 -13.90
CA LYS A 169 13.92 -32.42 -14.33
C LYS A 169 12.92 -33.57 -14.06
N GLU A 170 11.78 -33.27 -13.47
CA GLU A 170 10.86 -34.25 -12.91
C GLU A 170 9.44 -34.14 -13.47
N ASP A 171 9.10 -33.01 -14.11
CA ASP A 171 7.78 -32.76 -14.73
C ASP A 171 7.97 -32.20 -16.14
N VAL A 172 7.29 -32.82 -17.11
CA VAL A 172 7.33 -32.42 -18.54
C VAL A 172 6.75 -31.02 -18.78
N MET A 173 5.87 -30.54 -17.90
CA MET A 173 5.25 -29.21 -17.98
C MET A 173 6.08 -28.11 -17.32
N ALA A 174 7.12 -28.45 -16.59
CA ALA A 174 7.88 -27.51 -15.78
C ALA A 174 8.41 -26.31 -16.58
N ASN A 175 8.98 -26.55 -17.76
CA ASN A 175 9.44 -25.48 -18.64
C ASN A 175 8.30 -24.59 -19.13
N THR A 176 7.12 -25.14 -19.37
CA THR A 176 5.92 -24.37 -19.75
C THR A 176 5.52 -23.40 -18.64
N TYR A 177 5.56 -23.83 -17.39
CA TYR A 177 5.26 -22.97 -16.23
C TYR A 177 6.26 -21.85 -16.09
N ILE A 178 7.56 -22.14 -16.31
CA ILE A 178 8.63 -21.14 -16.26
C ILE A 178 8.41 -20.07 -17.35
N GLU A 179 8.21 -20.47 -18.60
CA GLU A 179 8.03 -19.54 -19.72
C GLU A 179 6.75 -18.70 -19.58
N GLU A 180 5.65 -19.29 -19.09
CA GLU A 180 4.42 -18.55 -18.80
C GLU A 180 4.65 -17.46 -17.74
N ALA A 181 5.41 -17.76 -16.69
CA ALA A 181 5.75 -16.79 -15.66
C ALA A 181 6.71 -15.70 -16.18
N LYS A 182 7.68 -16.07 -17.02
CA LYS A 182 8.61 -15.11 -17.64
C LYS A 182 7.88 -14.11 -18.53
N GLU A 183 6.94 -14.59 -19.35
CA GLU A 183 6.10 -13.71 -20.17
C GLU A 183 5.30 -12.74 -19.32
N ASN A 184 4.64 -13.25 -18.27
CA ASN A 184 3.86 -12.43 -17.34
C ASN A 184 4.72 -11.36 -16.67
N PHE A 185 5.84 -11.74 -16.07
CA PHE A 185 6.66 -10.79 -15.30
C PHE A 185 7.47 -9.82 -16.19
N SER A 186 7.73 -10.16 -17.44
CA SER A 186 8.29 -9.19 -18.38
C SER A 186 7.32 -8.02 -18.60
N ARG A 187 6.02 -8.28 -18.66
CA ARG A 187 4.97 -7.27 -18.70
C ARG A 187 4.87 -6.53 -17.36
N VAL A 188 4.76 -7.25 -16.25
CA VAL A 188 4.67 -6.66 -14.91
C VAL A 188 5.79 -5.63 -14.70
N PHE A 189 7.05 -6.01 -14.84
CA PHE A 189 8.18 -5.11 -14.59
C PHE A 189 8.26 -3.94 -15.59
N SER A 190 7.75 -4.10 -16.80
CA SER A 190 7.70 -3.00 -17.78
C SER A 190 6.57 -2.00 -17.49
N TYR A 191 5.50 -2.43 -16.80
CA TYR A 191 4.32 -1.61 -16.54
C TYR A 191 4.39 -0.89 -15.19
N LEU A 192 5.14 -1.41 -14.22
CA LEU A 192 5.29 -0.79 -12.90
C LEU A 192 5.92 0.61 -13.00
N PRO A 193 5.50 1.59 -12.16
CA PRO A 193 6.00 2.94 -12.20
C PRO A 193 7.46 3.04 -11.72
N GLU A 194 8.25 3.89 -12.41
CA GLU A 194 9.68 4.05 -12.11
C GLU A 194 9.95 4.69 -10.74
N ASP A 195 9.00 5.48 -10.21
CA ASP A 195 9.12 6.15 -8.91
C ASP A 195 8.89 5.21 -7.72
N GLY A 196 8.47 3.97 -7.98
CA GLY A 196 8.26 2.93 -6.98
C GLY A 196 6.94 3.01 -6.24
N SER A 197 6.03 3.90 -6.62
CA SER A 197 4.70 4.00 -6.02
C SER A 197 3.82 2.77 -6.31
N ASN A 198 2.88 2.48 -5.40
CA ASN A 198 1.95 1.36 -5.54
C ASN A 198 0.52 1.83 -5.27
N TYR A 199 -0.36 1.61 -6.24
CA TYR A 199 -1.75 2.08 -6.17
C TYR A 199 -2.60 1.35 -5.13
N GLU A 200 -2.25 0.12 -4.79
CA GLU A 200 -2.97 -0.67 -3.78
C GLU A 200 -2.76 -0.14 -2.34
N GLY A 201 -1.95 0.90 -2.16
CA GLY A 201 -1.59 1.42 -0.84
C GLY A 201 -0.50 0.60 -0.14
N VAL A 202 -0.04 1.08 1.03
CA VAL A 202 1.11 0.50 1.74
C VAL A 202 0.82 -0.90 2.27
N ALA A 203 -0.40 -1.18 2.73
CA ALA A 203 -0.75 -2.50 3.26
C ALA A 203 -0.65 -3.59 2.19
N TYR A 204 -1.18 -3.34 1.00
CA TYR A 204 -1.11 -4.27 -0.11
C TYR A 204 0.26 -4.27 -0.81
N TRP A 205 0.96 -3.13 -0.82
CA TRP A 205 2.36 -3.09 -1.20
C TRP A 205 3.20 -4.08 -0.35
N ARG A 206 3.00 -4.11 0.95
CA ARG A 206 3.63 -5.09 1.85
C ARG A 206 3.24 -6.52 1.48
N TYR A 207 1.96 -6.76 1.26
CA TYR A 207 1.43 -8.11 1.00
C TYR A 207 1.83 -8.65 -0.37
N GLY A 208 1.70 -7.84 -1.41
CA GLY A 208 1.97 -8.23 -2.80
C GLY A 208 3.39 -7.93 -3.26
N GLY A 209 3.94 -6.76 -2.86
CA GLY A 209 5.22 -6.27 -3.38
C GLY A 209 6.42 -7.16 -3.07
N MET A 210 6.41 -7.88 -1.94
CA MET A 210 7.44 -8.87 -1.63
C MET A 210 7.60 -9.90 -2.76
N TRP A 211 6.52 -10.30 -3.41
CA TRP A 211 6.55 -11.34 -4.46
C TRP A 211 7.24 -10.89 -5.73
N LEU A 212 7.25 -9.60 -6.01
CA LEU A 212 8.07 -9.02 -7.08
C LEU A 212 9.57 -9.22 -6.79
N PHE A 213 9.98 -9.00 -5.54
CA PHE A 213 11.36 -9.25 -5.11
C PHE A 213 11.71 -10.74 -5.11
N VAL A 214 10.79 -11.60 -4.66
CA VAL A 214 10.96 -13.06 -4.68
C VAL A 214 11.17 -13.54 -6.11
N TYR A 215 10.31 -13.13 -7.05
CA TYR A 215 10.42 -13.55 -8.44
C TYR A 215 11.68 -12.99 -9.11
N ALA A 216 11.99 -11.70 -8.93
CA ALA A 216 13.20 -11.10 -9.48
C ALA A 216 14.48 -11.80 -8.97
N HIS A 217 14.48 -12.17 -7.67
CA HIS A 217 15.59 -12.93 -7.10
C HIS A 217 15.67 -14.36 -7.66
N LEU A 218 14.53 -15.04 -7.78
CA LEU A 218 14.46 -16.37 -8.38
C LEU A 218 15.08 -16.37 -9.78
N LEU A 219 14.68 -15.43 -10.62
CA LEU A 219 15.16 -15.32 -12.01
C LEU A 219 16.64 -14.96 -12.08
N LYS A 220 17.12 -14.07 -11.22
CA LYS A 220 18.53 -13.72 -11.08
C LYS A 220 19.39 -14.94 -10.74
N VAL A 221 18.90 -15.78 -9.82
CA VAL A 221 19.65 -16.99 -9.41
C VAL A 221 19.60 -18.09 -10.47
N GLN A 222 18.43 -18.34 -11.06
CA GLN A 222 18.21 -19.45 -11.99
C GLN A 222 18.74 -19.17 -13.41
N GLU A 223 18.50 -17.97 -13.93
CA GLU A 223 18.75 -17.64 -15.34
C GLU A 223 19.75 -16.49 -15.56
N LYS A 224 20.24 -15.85 -14.47
CA LYS A 224 21.14 -14.69 -14.54
C LYS A 224 20.49 -13.43 -15.17
N ILE A 225 19.16 -13.39 -15.22
CA ILE A 225 18.41 -12.21 -15.63
C ILE A 225 18.17 -11.35 -14.40
N ASN A 226 18.63 -10.09 -14.43
CA ASN A 226 18.66 -9.22 -13.25
C ASN A 226 17.72 -8.01 -13.40
N TYR A 227 16.47 -8.16 -12.96
CA TYR A 227 15.52 -7.05 -12.92
C TYR A 227 15.85 -5.97 -11.89
N PHE A 228 16.68 -6.27 -10.89
CA PHE A 228 17.15 -5.23 -9.96
C PHE A 228 18.01 -4.17 -10.65
N GLU A 229 18.67 -4.49 -11.76
CA GLU A 229 19.43 -3.51 -12.56
C GLU A 229 18.54 -2.73 -13.54
N SER A 230 17.49 -3.35 -14.07
CA SER A 230 16.71 -2.79 -15.19
C SER A 230 15.35 -2.21 -14.80
N CYS A 231 14.85 -2.47 -13.59
CA CYS A 231 13.53 -2.02 -13.16
C CYS A 231 13.62 -0.95 -12.07
N GLY A 232 13.30 0.29 -12.41
CA GLY A 232 13.30 1.42 -11.47
C GLY A 232 12.34 1.24 -10.30
N TYR A 233 11.22 0.57 -10.51
CA TYR A 233 10.27 0.25 -9.44
C TYR A 233 10.96 -0.48 -8.27
N LEU A 234 11.68 -1.57 -8.54
CA LEU A 234 12.35 -2.36 -7.49
C LEU A 234 13.37 -1.53 -6.71
N LYS A 235 14.01 -0.56 -7.36
CA LYS A 235 14.96 0.37 -6.73
C LYS A 235 14.28 1.39 -5.83
N ASN A 236 13.14 1.91 -6.23
CA ASN A 236 12.53 3.08 -5.61
C ASN A 236 11.40 2.75 -4.63
N THR A 237 10.83 1.55 -4.70
CA THR A 237 9.61 1.21 -3.94
C THR A 237 9.82 1.13 -2.43
N PHE A 238 11.06 0.91 -1.95
CA PHE A 238 11.40 1.08 -0.54
C PHE A 238 11.08 2.49 -0.04
N TYR A 239 11.41 3.52 -0.84
CA TYR A 239 11.15 4.92 -0.47
C TYR A 239 9.66 5.25 -0.46
N TYR A 240 8.84 4.58 -1.29
CA TYR A 240 7.40 4.71 -1.23
C TYR A 240 6.87 4.31 0.16
N ARG A 241 7.34 3.19 0.71
CA ARG A 241 7.01 2.77 2.08
C ARG A 241 7.57 3.71 3.14
N LEU A 242 8.84 4.10 3.02
CA LEU A 242 9.54 4.91 4.01
C LEU A 242 8.85 6.27 4.21
N TYR A 243 8.54 6.98 3.13
CA TYR A 243 7.93 8.32 3.19
C TYR A 243 6.47 8.30 3.64
N GLN A 244 5.81 7.18 3.59
CA GLN A 244 4.47 6.97 4.13
C GLN A 244 4.47 6.34 5.54
N SER A 245 5.56 6.44 6.26
CA SER A 245 5.62 6.10 7.68
C SER A 245 5.19 7.28 8.55
N SER A 246 4.51 7.00 9.67
CA SER A 246 4.31 7.96 10.75
C SER A 246 5.64 8.52 11.26
N GLY A 247 5.61 9.55 12.10
CA GLY A 247 6.82 10.16 12.64
C GLY A 247 7.71 9.16 13.36
N ASP A 248 7.12 8.34 14.22
CA ASP A 248 7.78 7.29 15.00
C ASP A 248 8.00 5.96 14.24
N TYR A 249 7.63 5.89 12.97
CA TYR A 249 7.72 4.73 12.08
C TYR A 249 6.82 3.54 12.44
N SER A 250 6.04 3.60 13.52
CA SER A 250 5.21 2.48 13.97
C SER A 250 4.02 2.20 13.07
N GLN A 251 3.56 3.19 12.30
CA GLN A 251 2.37 3.12 11.48
C GLN A 251 2.63 3.57 10.05
N GLN A 252 1.69 3.25 9.18
CA GLN A 252 1.68 3.68 7.78
C GLN A 252 0.62 4.76 7.55
N LEU A 253 0.82 5.63 6.57
CA LEU A 253 -0.25 6.48 6.04
C LEU A 253 -1.16 5.61 5.15
N ASN A 254 -2.42 5.49 5.53
CA ASN A 254 -3.31 4.44 5.03
C ASN A 254 -4.16 4.87 3.81
N PHE A 255 -3.54 5.42 2.77
CA PHE A 255 -4.21 5.53 1.48
C PHE A 255 -4.51 4.16 0.89
N GLY A 256 -5.72 3.97 0.36
CA GLY A 256 -6.17 2.68 -0.15
C GLY A 256 -6.56 1.69 0.96
N ASP A 257 -6.88 0.46 0.55
CA ASP A 257 -7.30 -0.57 1.49
C ASP A 257 -6.23 -0.89 2.52
N SER A 258 -6.59 -0.74 3.79
CA SER A 258 -5.69 -1.00 4.91
C SER A 258 -6.46 -1.68 6.05
N HIS A 259 -6.01 -2.85 6.47
CA HIS A 259 -6.61 -3.57 7.58
C HIS A 259 -6.39 -2.86 8.91
N ASP A 260 -5.20 -2.35 9.10
CA ASP A 260 -4.82 -1.47 10.20
C ASP A 260 -3.55 -0.67 9.81
N ARG A 261 -3.12 0.23 10.66
CA ARG A 261 -1.99 1.10 10.38
C ARG A 261 -0.64 0.49 10.80
N HIS A 262 -0.63 -0.62 11.55
CA HIS A 262 0.57 -1.24 12.13
C HIS A 262 1.17 -2.36 11.26
N SER A 263 0.41 -2.97 10.38
CA SER A 263 0.76 -4.25 9.73
C SER A 263 1.52 -4.13 8.40
N SER A 264 2.52 -3.26 8.29
CA SER A 264 3.11 -2.97 6.97
C SER A 264 4.62 -2.90 6.92
N HIS A 265 5.30 -3.77 7.69
CA HIS A 265 6.75 -3.83 7.72
C HIS A 265 7.31 -5.16 7.17
N PRO A 266 7.74 -5.24 5.90
CA PRO A 266 8.48 -6.38 5.35
C PRO A 266 10.01 -6.16 5.42
N PRO A 267 10.70 -6.46 6.53
CA PRO A 267 12.16 -6.26 6.62
C PRO A 267 12.93 -6.98 5.52
N CYS A 268 12.42 -8.11 5.03
CA CYS A 268 13.04 -8.83 3.92
C CYS A 268 13.17 -7.97 2.65
N VAL A 269 12.16 -7.15 2.32
CA VAL A 269 12.22 -6.21 1.18
C VAL A 269 13.25 -5.12 1.43
N TYR A 270 13.34 -4.60 2.66
CA TYR A 270 14.34 -3.59 3.03
C TYR A 270 15.75 -4.14 2.90
N TYR A 271 16.02 -5.34 3.43
CA TYR A 271 17.31 -6.01 3.29
C TYR A 271 17.63 -6.35 1.84
N LYS A 272 16.64 -6.75 1.04
CA LYS A 272 16.87 -7.00 -0.38
C LYS A 272 17.25 -5.73 -1.13
N THR A 273 16.57 -4.62 -0.84
CA THR A 273 16.92 -3.29 -1.38
C THR A 273 18.33 -2.89 -0.95
N ALA A 274 18.66 -3.05 0.32
CA ALA A 274 20.00 -2.76 0.84
C ALA A 274 21.09 -3.56 0.10
N ALA A 275 20.88 -4.86 -0.04
CA ALA A 275 21.85 -5.77 -0.68
C ALA A 275 22.05 -5.47 -2.18
N GLU A 276 20.96 -5.23 -2.92
CA GLU A 276 21.04 -5.04 -4.37
C GLU A 276 21.58 -3.67 -4.77
N TYR A 277 21.30 -2.64 -3.96
CA TYR A 277 21.62 -1.25 -4.29
C TYR A 277 22.66 -0.62 -3.36
N GLN A 278 23.22 -1.38 -2.43
CA GLN A 278 24.11 -0.87 -1.38
C GLN A 278 23.47 0.30 -0.62
N ASP A 279 22.17 0.15 -0.35
CA ASP A 279 21.33 1.19 0.26
C ASP A 279 21.39 1.11 1.79
N GLY A 280 22.21 1.97 2.39
CA GLY A 280 22.38 2.04 3.85
C GLY A 280 21.14 2.53 4.59
N TYR A 281 20.24 3.29 3.93
CA TYR A 281 18.97 3.73 4.53
C TYR A 281 18.00 2.55 4.69
N ALA A 282 17.91 1.70 3.66
CA ALA A 282 17.13 0.48 3.71
C ALA A 282 17.68 -0.51 4.72
N GLN A 283 19.00 -0.61 4.86
CA GLN A 283 19.65 -1.43 5.88
C GLN A 283 19.30 -0.96 7.30
N TRP A 284 19.46 0.33 7.55
CA TRP A 284 19.12 0.94 8.85
C TRP A 284 17.63 0.72 9.20
N TYR A 285 16.75 0.99 8.23
CA TYR A 285 15.32 0.85 8.44
C TYR A 285 14.91 -0.60 8.71
N GLY A 286 15.49 -1.57 7.98
CA GLY A 286 15.28 -3.00 8.19
C GLY A 286 15.69 -3.45 9.59
N ASN A 287 16.86 -3.01 10.07
CA ASN A 287 17.36 -3.34 11.41
C ASN A 287 16.49 -2.71 12.50
N MET A 288 16.11 -1.44 12.36
CA MET A 288 15.24 -0.74 13.29
C MET A 288 13.88 -1.43 13.40
N VAL A 289 13.26 -1.78 12.27
CA VAL A 289 11.96 -2.46 12.24
C VAL A 289 12.05 -3.85 12.88
N LEU A 290 13.09 -4.60 12.59
CA LEU A 290 13.29 -5.92 13.20
C LEU A 290 13.41 -5.85 14.72
N GLU A 291 14.11 -4.86 15.22
CA GLU A 291 14.34 -4.69 16.66
C GLU A 291 13.13 -4.14 17.40
N ARG A 292 12.40 -3.18 16.82
CA ARG A 292 11.36 -2.42 17.53
C ARG A 292 9.96 -2.93 17.25
N PHE A 293 9.61 -3.18 15.99
CA PHE A 293 8.20 -3.29 15.60
C PHE A 293 7.72 -4.70 15.29
N LEU A 294 8.57 -5.62 14.90
CA LEU A 294 8.07 -6.95 14.54
C LEU A 294 7.40 -7.69 15.71
N GLN A 295 7.83 -7.41 16.94
CA GLN A 295 7.16 -7.95 18.13
C GLN A 295 5.81 -7.26 18.37
N GLU A 296 5.75 -5.94 18.19
CA GLU A 296 4.54 -5.14 18.37
C GLU A 296 3.51 -5.42 17.28
N GLU A 297 3.94 -5.51 16.04
CA GLU A 297 3.07 -5.91 14.93
C GLU A 297 2.37 -7.23 15.18
N ALA A 298 3.10 -8.21 15.68
CA ALA A 298 2.54 -9.54 16.00
C ALA A 298 1.48 -9.49 17.12
N THR A 299 1.54 -8.48 18.00
CA THR A 299 0.64 -8.35 19.16
C THR A 299 -0.44 -7.29 18.99
N GLN A 300 -0.14 -6.21 18.27
CA GLN A 300 -1.04 -5.07 18.11
C GLN A 300 -1.82 -5.08 16.80
N SER A 301 -1.27 -5.70 15.76
CA SER A 301 -2.00 -5.87 14.51
C SER A 301 -3.26 -6.70 14.74
N LYS A 302 -4.40 -6.15 14.33
CA LYS A 302 -5.70 -6.83 14.37
C LYS A 302 -5.91 -7.77 13.18
N VAL A 303 -5.08 -7.67 12.19
CA VAL A 303 -4.96 -8.66 11.12
C VAL A 303 -4.32 -9.90 11.73
N LYS A 304 -4.82 -11.06 11.39
CA LYS A 304 -4.43 -12.38 11.90
C LYS A 304 -3.04 -12.45 12.52
N PRO A 305 -2.91 -13.08 13.71
CA PRO A 305 -1.65 -13.14 14.44
C PRO A 305 -0.53 -13.66 13.55
N GLY A 306 0.50 -12.89 13.50
CA GLY A 306 1.64 -13.11 12.64
C GLY A 306 1.32 -12.62 11.23
N ILE A 307 1.53 -11.35 11.03
CA ILE A 307 2.08 -10.92 9.78
C ILE A 307 3.07 -11.97 9.40
N LEU A 308 2.85 -12.53 8.26
CA LEU A 308 3.58 -13.66 7.73
C LEU A 308 5.06 -13.43 7.98
N PRO A 309 5.69 -14.14 8.89
CA PRO A 309 7.08 -13.88 9.21
C PRO A 309 7.92 -14.44 8.08
N GLU A 310 8.34 -13.56 7.22
CA GLU A 310 9.25 -13.86 6.14
C GLU A 310 10.70 -14.05 6.65
N ALA A 311 10.85 -14.61 7.85
CA ALA A 311 12.12 -14.72 8.54
C ALA A 311 13.23 -15.45 7.74
N ALA A 312 12.85 -16.39 6.89
CA ALA A 312 13.78 -17.01 5.96
C ALA A 312 14.36 -16.00 4.96
N PHE A 313 13.52 -15.14 4.39
CA PHE A 313 13.98 -14.11 3.44
C PHE A 313 14.68 -12.97 4.15
N GLU A 314 14.28 -12.62 5.37
CA GLU A 314 15.01 -11.67 6.22
C GLU A 314 16.45 -12.13 6.42
N PHE A 315 16.67 -13.42 6.72
CA PHE A 315 18.00 -13.99 6.86
C PHE A 315 18.76 -14.06 5.53
N LEU A 316 18.15 -14.59 4.48
CA LEU A 316 18.80 -14.80 3.17
C LEU A 316 19.19 -13.48 2.48
N TRP A 317 18.41 -12.44 2.64
CA TRP A 317 18.59 -11.17 1.93
C TRP A 317 19.33 -10.11 2.72
N TYR A 318 19.50 -10.28 4.03
CA TYR A 318 20.37 -9.40 4.82
C TYR A 318 21.80 -9.48 4.28
N GLU A 319 22.42 -8.34 4.02
CA GLU A 319 23.82 -8.25 3.56
C GLU A 319 24.65 -7.50 4.61
N PRO A 320 25.47 -8.22 5.40
CA PRO A 320 26.19 -7.64 6.53
C PRO A 320 27.28 -6.63 6.15
N THR A 321 27.62 -6.52 4.86
CA THR A 321 28.63 -5.58 4.36
C THR A 321 28.07 -4.23 4.01
N VAL A 322 26.72 -4.07 3.98
CA VAL A 322 26.07 -2.79 3.75
C VAL A 322 26.10 -1.99 5.05
N GLU A 323 26.77 -0.84 5.01
CA GLU A 323 26.81 0.09 6.14
C GLU A 323 25.51 0.87 6.28
N GLU A 324 25.01 0.97 7.51
CA GLU A 324 23.83 1.77 7.80
C GLU A 324 24.08 3.28 7.56
N ARG A 325 23.08 3.95 7.02
CA ARG A 325 23.07 5.42 6.84
C ARG A 325 21.88 6.03 7.57
N PRO A 326 22.07 7.17 8.25
CA PRO A 326 21.00 7.83 8.98
C PRO A 326 20.01 8.50 8.03
N LEU A 327 18.72 8.35 8.29
CA LEU A 327 17.66 8.93 7.43
C LEU A 327 17.74 10.46 7.35
N THR A 328 18.42 11.11 8.29
CA THR A 328 18.62 12.59 8.31
C THR A 328 19.34 13.14 7.06
N GLU A 329 19.97 12.27 6.26
CA GLU A 329 20.58 12.64 4.99
C GLU A 329 19.57 12.67 3.82
N LEU A 330 18.38 12.10 4.01
CA LEU A 330 17.33 12.08 2.99
C LEU A 330 16.54 13.40 2.95
N PRO A 331 16.06 13.80 1.77
CA PRO A 331 15.14 14.92 1.64
C PRO A 331 13.91 14.77 2.53
N LEU A 332 13.38 15.87 3.03
CA LEU A 332 12.14 15.88 3.83
C LEU A 332 10.87 15.83 2.98
N VAL A 333 11.00 16.07 1.69
CA VAL A 333 9.90 16.07 0.73
C VAL A 333 10.15 15.05 -0.37
N ARG A 334 9.15 14.24 -0.68
CA ARG A 334 9.20 13.32 -1.81
C ARG A 334 7.87 13.33 -2.56
N ARG A 335 7.98 13.38 -3.89
CA ARG A 335 6.85 13.24 -4.81
C ARG A 335 6.93 11.87 -5.48
N PHE A 336 5.79 11.20 -5.51
CA PHE A 336 5.55 10.01 -6.32
C PHE A 336 4.61 10.45 -7.45
N GLU A 337 5.24 10.89 -8.54
CA GLU A 337 4.56 11.62 -9.61
C GLU A 337 3.56 10.75 -10.37
N ASP A 338 3.85 9.45 -10.46
CA ASP A 338 2.96 8.51 -11.13
C ASP A 338 1.61 8.40 -10.43
N LEU A 339 1.63 8.29 -9.11
CA LEU A 339 0.41 8.19 -8.28
C LEU A 339 -0.20 9.56 -7.91
N GLY A 340 0.51 10.65 -8.19
CA GLY A 340 0.12 12.00 -7.76
C GLY A 340 0.19 12.20 -6.25
N LEU A 341 1.13 11.52 -5.57
CA LEU A 341 1.31 11.56 -4.12
C LEU A 341 2.48 12.47 -3.74
N LEU A 342 2.22 13.44 -2.86
CA LEU A 342 3.22 14.26 -2.19
C LEU A 342 3.33 13.87 -0.73
N CYS A 343 4.54 13.54 -0.27
CA CYS A 343 4.85 13.30 1.13
C CYS A 343 5.81 14.37 1.67
N VAL A 344 5.52 14.92 2.85
CA VAL A 344 6.28 15.97 3.52
C VAL A 344 6.53 15.55 4.95
N ARG A 345 7.76 15.71 5.43
CA ARG A 345 8.15 15.48 6.82
C ARG A 345 8.78 16.76 7.39
N GLU A 346 8.54 17.01 8.68
CA GLU A 346 9.23 18.09 9.39
C GLU A 346 10.70 17.71 9.65
N SER A 347 10.92 16.46 10.00
CA SER A 347 12.25 15.88 10.25
C SER A 347 12.20 14.35 10.14
N TRP A 348 13.34 13.69 10.36
CA TRP A 348 13.44 12.22 10.52
C TRP A 348 13.47 11.78 11.99
N LYS A 349 13.09 12.64 12.93
CA LYS A 349 12.93 12.30 14.35
C LYS A 349 11.58 11.61 14.59
N GLU A 350 11.48 10.85 15.69
CA GLU A 350 10.29 10.08 16.02
C GLU A 350 9.05 10.91 16.37
N ASP A 351 9.24 12.12 16.87
CA ASP A 351 8.17 13.07 17.19
C ASP A 351 7.73 13.96 16.00
N SER A 352 8.28 13.68 14.83
CA SER A 352 8.11 14.48 13.62
C SER A 352 6.66 14.52 13.13
N LYS A 353 6.28 15.67 12.59
CA LYS A 353 5.08 15.83 11.78
C LYS A 353 5.29 15.22 10.40
N VAL A 354 4.27 14.54 9.91
CA VAL A 354 4.25 13.92 8.58
C VAL A 354 2.94 14.27 7.91
N PHE A 355 3.02 14.67 6.65
CA PHE A 355 1.88 15.01 5.84
C PHE A 355 1.97 14.32 4.48
N ALA A 356 0.84 13.86 3.97
CA ALA A 356 0.73 13.42 2.59
C ALA A 356 -0.61 13.81 1.96
N ILE A 357 -0.57 14.14 0.67
CA ILE A 357 -1.75 14.45 -0.14
C ILE A 357 -1.66 13.70 -1.46
N LYS A 358 -2.81 13.19 -1.94
CA LYS A 358 -2.89 12.43 -3.18
C LYS A 358 -3.86 13.08 -4.16
N CYS A 359 -3.43 13.25 -5.41
CA CYS A 359 -4.27 13.66 -6.52
C CYS A 359 -3.63 13.22 -7.84
N GLY A 360 -4.19 12.17 -8.45
CA GLY A 360 -3.60 11.56 -9.65
C GLY A 360 -4.62 10.76 -10.45
N TYR A 361 -4.11 10.02 -11.42
CA TYR A 361 -4.89 9.09 -12.22
C TYR A 361 -5.25 7.84 -11.39
N PRO A 362 -6.39 7.18 -11.68
CA PRO A 362 -6.70 5.89 -11.07
C PRO A 362 -5.59 4.87 -11.33
N GLY A 363 -5.08 4.25 -10.26
CA GLY A 363 -3.97 3.31 -10.36
C GLY A 363 -2.59 3.92 -10.63
N GLY A 364 -2.50 5.24 -10.85
CA GLY A 364 -1.31 5.94 -11.29
C GLY A 364 -1.28 6.15 -12.81
N LYS A 365 -0.50 7.13 -13.26
CA LYS A 365 -0.47 7.56 -14.67
C LYS A 365 -0.05 6.44 -15.62
N LYS A 366 1.06 5.77 -15.33
CA LYS A 366 1.62 4.71 -16.19
C LYS A 366 0.67 3.52 -16.30
N GLN A 367 0.04 3.11 -15.19
CA GLN A 367 -0.95 2.06 -15.20
C GLN A 367 -2.17 2.47 -16.01
N TRP A 368 -2.74 3.66 -15.75
CA TRP A 368 -3.91 4.15 -16.44
C TRP A 368 -3.73 4.20 -17.96
N GLU A 369 -2.60 4.73 -18.43
CA GLU A 369 -2.24 4.74 -19.86
C GLU A 369 -2.05 3.34 -20.44
N THR A 370 -1.42 2.44 -19.68
CA THR A 370 -1.19 1.05 -20.11
C THR A 370 -2.49 0.26 -20.18
N ASP A 371 -3.42 0.44 -19.24
CA ASP A 371 -4.71 -0.25 -19.22
C ASP A 371 -5.55 0.10 -20.47
N TRP A 372 -5.57 1.37 -20.87
CA TRP A 372 -6.23 1.79 -22.11
C TRP A 372 -5.56 1.20 -23.34
N ARG A 373 -4.24 1.16 -23.38
CA ARG A 373 -3.50 0.52 -24.47
C ARG A 373 -3.80 -0.98 -24.56
N LEU A 374 -3.77 -1.69 -23.44
CA LEU A 374 -4.06 -3.13 -23.37
C LEU A 374 -5.50 -3.43 -23.79
N LEU A 375 -6.46 -2.60 -23.39
CA LEU A 375 -7.85 -2.72 -23.83
C LEU A 375 -7.95 -2.61 -25.35
N LYS A 376 -7.31 -1.60 -25.93
CA LYS A 376 -7.38 -1.30 -27.37
C LYS A 376 -6.64 -2.31 -28.23
N GLU A 377 -5.44 -2.72 -27.84
CA GLU A 377 -4.57 -3.56 -28.65
C GLU A 377 -4.80 -5.05 -28.46
N GLU A 378 -5.15 -5.47 -27.24
CA GLU A 378 -5.21 -6.88 -26.87
C GLU A 378 -6.59 -7.32 -26.32
N GLY A 379 -7.50 -6.36 -26.11
CA GLY A 379 -8.82 -6.64 -25.49
C GLY A 379 -8.71 -7.10 -24.04
N ILE A 380 -7.67 -6.67 -23.33
CA ILE A 380 -7.42 -6.96 -21.92
C ILE A 380 -7.99 -5.84 -21.07
N HIS A 381 -8.84 -6.18 -20.10
CA HIS A 381 -9.39 -5.24 -19.13
C HIS A 381 -8.60 -5.32 -17.82
N CYS A 382 -7.76 -4.32 -17.55
CA CYS A 382 -6.98 -4.20 -16.30
C CYS A 382 -7.50 -3.11 -15.35
N PHE A 383 -8.66 -2.51 -15.63
CA PHE A 383 -9.25 -1.45 -14.80
C PHE A 383 -9.85 -1.92 -13.48
N SER A 384 -9.68 -3.18 -13.12
CA SER A 384 -10.01 -3.68 -11.78
C SER A 384 -8.95 -3.16 -10.81
N LEU A 385 -9.16 -1.95 -10.33
CA LEU A 385 -8.30 -1.24 -9.38
C LEU A 385 -8.74 -1.52 -7.95
N SER A 386 -8.94 -2.79 -7.61
CA SER A 386 -9.23 -3.20 -6.24
C SER A 386 -8.16 -2.64 -5.30
N HIS A 387 -8.57 -2.23 -4.11
CA HIS A 387 -7.73 -1.60 -3.10
C HIS A 387 -7.33 -0.14 -3.37
N HIS A 388 -7.68 0.43 -4.54
CA HIS A 388 -7.53 1.86 -4.82
C HIS A 388 -8.80 2.60 -4.41
N HIS A 389 -8.66 3.71 -3.69
CA HIS A 389 -9.78 4.54 -3.31
C HIS A 389 -9.91 5.76 -4.23
N PRO A 390 -11.14 6.18 -4.56
CA PRO A 390 -11.39 7.41 -5.30
C PRO A 390 -11.31 8.60 -4.33
N ASP A 391 -10.09 9.00 -3.97
CA ASP A 391 -9.77 9.92 -2.89
C ASP A 391 -8.89 11.10 -3.35
N ASN A 392 -9.03 11.53 -4.60
CA ASN A 392 -8.31 12.69 -5.12
C ASN A 392 -8.53 13.93 -4.26
N LEU A 393 -7.46 14.66 -3.97
CA LEU A 393 -7.36 15.79 -3.04
C LEU A 393 -7.41 15.41 -1.56
N SER A 394 -7.56 14.13 -1.20
CA SER A 394 -7.50 13.72 0.20
C SER A 394 -6.09 13.77 0.76
N TYR A 395 -6.01 13.96 2.07
CA TYR A 395 -4.76 14.14 2.79
C TYR A 395 -4.77 13.41 4.12
N ILE A 396 -3.59 12.97 4.55
CA ILE A 396 -3.35 12.38 5.86
C ILE A 396 -2.29 13.18 6.58
N PHE A 397 -2.50 13.39 7.87
CA PHE A 397 -1.53 13.98 8.75
C PHE A 397 -1.36 13.17 10.04
N ALA A 398 -0.10 13.01 10.44
CA ALA A 398 0.27 12.39 11.71
C ALA A 398 1.44 13.16 12.37
N ARG A 399 1.53 13.11 13.71
CA ARG A 399 2.67 13.55 14.48
C ARG A 399 3.12 12.41 15.41
N GLY A 400 4.40 12.05 15.36
CA GLY A 400 4.83 10.81 15.99
C GLY A 400 4.02 9.61 15.47
N GLY A 401 3.45 8.82 16.36
CA GLY A 401 2.51 7.72 16.05
C GLY A 401 1.04 8.11 16.14
N GLU A 402 0.70 9.38 16.25
CA GLU A 402 -0.66 9.87 16.47
C GLU A 402 -1.19 10.57 15.20
N TYR A 403 -2.38 10.17 14.74
CA TYR A 403 -3.03 10.77 13.58
C TYR A 403 -3.88 11.97 13.99
N LEU A 404 -3.82 13.02 13.19
CA LEU A 404 -4.78 14.13 13.22
C LEU A 404 -5.91 13.86 12.24
N THR A 405 -5.55 13.64 10.98
CA THR A 405 -6.53 13.33 9.94
C THR A 405 -6.36 11.90 9.48
N CYS A 406 -7.45 11.24 9.20
CA CYS A 406 -7.48 9.83 8.84
C CYS A 406 -8.24 9.59 7.53
N GLU A 407 -8.06 8.41 7.00
CA GLU A 407 -8.72 7.87 5.83
C GLU A 407 -9.53 6.64 6.22
N ASP A 408 -10.43 6.20 5.32
CA ASP A 408 -11.11 4.91 5.44
C ASP A 408 -10.07 3.77 5.54
N GLY A 409 -10.48 2.69 6.13
CA GLY A 409 -9.65 1.49 6.21
C GLY A 409 -9.95 0.53 5.06
N TYR A 410 -10.36 -0.69 5.39
CA TYR A 410 -10.73 -1.72 4.41
C TYR A 410 -12.24 -1.85 4.33
N ASN A 411 -12.88 -1.02 3.52
CA ASN A 411 -14.33 -1.03 3.33
C ASN A 411 -14.68 -1.47 1.91
N ARG A 412 -15.66 -2.36 1.77
CA ARG A 412 -16.14 -2.81 0.45
C ARG A 412 -17.02 -1.79 -0.25
N ASN A 413 -17.63 -0.90 0.52
CA ASN A 413 -18.35 0.25 0.01
C ASN A 413 -17.56 1.49 0.40
N ILE A 414 -16.95 2.13 -0.57
CA ILE A 414 -16.18 3.35 -0.36
C ILE A 414 -17.16 4.52 -0.44
N PHE A 415 -17.31 5.22 0.68
CA PHE A 415 -18.11 6.43 0.73
C PHE A 415 -17.20 7.65 0.65
N PRO A 416 -17.48 8.63 -0.21
CA PRO A 416 -16.66 9.83 -0.34
C PRO A 416 -16.43 10.57 0.98
N GLU A 417 -17.44 10.59 1.85
CA GLU A 417 -17.36 11.21 3.18
C GLU A 417 -16.37 10.52 4.15
N ASN A 418 -15.90 9.34 3.82
CA ASN A 418 -14.85 8.66 4.60
C ASN A 418 -13.42 9.14 4.23
N HIS A 419 -13.32 10.06 3.28
CA HIS A 419 -12.06 10.67 2.81
C HIS A 419 -12.08 12.19 3.02
N ASN A 420 -10.90 12.81 3.07
CA ASN A 420 -10.76 14.25 3.27
C ASN A 420 -10.91 15.03 1.94
N VAL A 421 -12.04 14.82 1.27
CA VAL A 421 -12.35 15.34 -0.07
C VAL A 421 -13.30 16.52 -0.05
N ILE A 422 -13.63 17.03 -1.23
CA ILE A 422 -14.62 18.08 -1.45
C ILE A 422 -15.84 17.43 -2.08
N LEU A 423 -17.03 17.65 -1.51
CA LEU A 423 -18.31 17.20 -2.09
C LEU A 423 -19.08 18.35 -2.71
N VAL A 424 -19.83 18.05 -3.76
CA VAL A 424 -20.74 18.97 -4.44
C VAL A 424 -22.14 18.37 -4.42
N ASP A 425 -23.07 19.02 -3.74
CA ASP A 425 -24.43 18.50 -3.46
C ASP A 425 -24.40 17.08 -2.85
N GLY A 426 -23.39 16.79 -2.01
CA GLY A 426 -23.16 15.49 -1.40
C GLY A 426 -22.60 14.42 -2.35
N GLN A 427 -22.22 14.80 -3.58
CA GLN A 427 -21.68 13.89 -4.60
C GLN A 427 -20.19 14.12 -4.79
N TYR A 428 -19.49 13.09 -5.29
CA TYR A 428 -18.07 13.15 -5.62
C TYR A 428 -17.82 12.48 -6.98
N THR A 429 -17.85 11.15 -7.05
CA THR A 429 -17.65 10.38 -8.28
C THR A 429 -18.72 9.32 -8.42
N ASP A 430 -18.90 8.78 -9.62
CA ASP A 430 -19.79 7.66 -9.89
C ASP A 430 -19.22 6.29 -9.42
N VAL A 431 -18.05 6.30 -8.81
CA VAL A 431 -17.35 5.13 -8.36
C VAL A 431 -17.57 4.93 -6.86
N SER A 432 -18.23 3.87 -6.47
CA SER A 432 -18.62 3.61 -5.07
C SER A 432 -18.34 2.21 -4.55
N ASN A 433 -17.72 1.32 -5.33
CA ASN A 433 -17.53 -0.07 -4.95
C ASN A 433 -16.08 -0.52 -5.21
N VAL A 434 -15.49 -1.22 -4.24
CA VAL A 434 -14.07 -1.61 -4.18
C VAL A 434 -13.65 -2.66 -5.20
N ASN A 435 -14.56 -3.53 -5.65
CA ASN A 435 -14.12 -4.75 -6.33
C ASN A 435 -13.94 -4.62 -7.85
N ASP A 436 -14.70 -3.75 -8.52
CA ASP A 436 -14.57 -3.53 -9.97
C ASP A 436 -14.97 -2.10 -10.34
N ILE A 437 -14.57 -1.20 -9.52
CA ILE A 437 -14.94 0.21 -9.47
C ILE A 437 -14.98 0.86 -10.86
N TYR A 438 -13.85 0.79 -11.54
CA TYR A 438 -13.69 1.51 -12.80
C TYR A 438 -14.17 0.69 -13.99
N VAL A 439 -14.15 -0.66 -13.92
CA VAL A 439 -14.52 -1.53 -15.05
C VAL A 439 -15.95 -1.29 -15.50
N GLU A 440 -16.91 -1.33 -14.58
CA GLU A 440 -18.33 -1.18 -14.92
C GLU A 440 -18.66 0.27 -15.31
N SER A 441 -18.06 1.24 -14.64
CA SER A 441 -18.27 2.64 -14.98
C SER A 441 -17.68 2.99 -16.36
N ILE A 442 -16.47 2.52 -16.67
CA ILE A 442 -15.85 2.69 -18.00
C ILE A 442 -16.70 2.00 -19.08
N LYS A 443 -17.15 0.76 -18.87
CA LYS A 443 -18.03 0.07 -19.81
C LYS A 443 -19.32 0.83 -20.08
N LYS A 444 -19.95 1.36 -19.03
CA LYS A 444 -21.16 2.16 -19.14
C LYS A 444 -20.92 3.43 -19.97
N ARG A 445 -19.83 4.16 -19.74
CA ARG A 445 -19.46 5.37 -20.48
C ARG A 445 -19.14 5.08 -21.94
N LEU A 446 -18.38 4.01 -22.22
CA LEU A 446 -18.15 3.58 -23.61
C LEU A 446 -19.44 3.18 -24.33
N ALA A 447 -20.40 2.53 -23.64
CA ALA A 447 -21.73 2.23 -24.20
C ALA A 447 -22.58 3.48 -24.45
N GLN A 448 -22.29 4.59 -23.80
CA GLN A 448 -22.90 5.91 -24.02
C GLN A 448 -22.18 6.73 -25.10
N ASN A 449 -21.22 6.10 -25.83
CA ASN A 449 -20.39 6.71 -26.87
C ASN A 449 -19.49 7.85 -26.38
N GLU A 450 -19.12 7.86 -25.11
CA GLU A 450 -18.04 8.74 -24.64
C GLU A 450 -16.71 8.25 -25.21
N THR A 451 -15.83 9.19 -25.57
CA THR A 451 -14.50 8.89 -26.10
C THR A 451 -13.53 8.47 -24.99
N GLU A 452 -12.46 7.78 -25.38
CA GLU A 452 -11.38 7.39 -24.46
C GLU A 452 -10.82 8.64 -23.72
N GLU A 453 -10.61 9.73 -24.43
CA GLU A 453 -10.09 10.99 -23.88
C GLU A 453 -11.03 11.60 -22.86
N GLU A 454 -12.35 11.62 -23.13
CA GLU A 454 -13.36 12.12 -22.19
C GLU A 454 -13.41 11.27 -20.91
N ILE A 455 -13.29 9.94 -21.03
CA ILE A 455 -13.32 9.05 -19.88
C ILE A 455 -12.02 9.18 -19.07
N LYS A 456 -10.87 9.27 -19.73
CA LYS A 456 -9.58 9.50 -19.08
C LYS A 456 -9.57 10.77 -18.25
N GLU A 457 -10.06 11.84 -18.84
CA GLU A 457 -10.16 13.16 -18.20
C GLU A 457 -11.14 13.16 -17.02
N TYR A 458 -12.25 12.45 -17.14
CA TYR A 458 -13.26 12.35 -16.10
C TYR A 458 -12.71 11.81 -14.77
N TYR A 459 -11.84 10.79 -14.81
CA TYR A 459 -11.28 10.19 -13.60
C TYR A 459 -9.94 10.80 -13.15
N ALA A 460 -9.39 11.73 -13.93
CA ALA A 460 -8.05 12.27 -13.67
C ALA A 460 -8.04 13.25 -12.51
N GLY A 461 -7.14 13.04 -11.57
CA GLY A 461 -6.60 14.10 -10.72
C GLY A 461 -5.27 14.59 -11.28
N LYS A 462 -4.99 15.89 -11.16
CA LYS A 462 -3.79 16.50 -11.72
C LYS A 462 -3.15 17.48 -10.75
N MET A 463 -1.86 17.34 -10.52
CA MET A 463 -1.06 18.39 -9.92
C MET A 463 -0.90 19.51 -10.95
N THR A 464 -1.37 20.71 -10.60
CA THR A 464 -1.35 21.89 -11.50
C THR A 464 -0.19 22.84 -11.19
N ALA A 465 0.30 22.85 -9.92
CA ALA A 465 1.46 23.63 -9.53
C ALA A 465 2.22 22.97 -8.39
N TYR A 466 3.54 23.10 -8.42
CA TYR A 466 4.44 22.73 -7.33
C TYR A 466 5.60 23.70 -7.25
N LYS A 467 5.87 24.21 -6.06
CA LYS A 467 7.04 25.04 -5.76
C LYS A 467 7.58 24.65 -4.39
N GLN A 468 8.89 24.50 -4.31
CA GLN A 468 9.60 24.29 -3.06
C GLN A 468 10.76 25.28 -2.96
N GLU A 469 10.79 26.09 -1.91
CA GLU A 469 11.88 26.98 -1.57
C GLU A 469 12.29 26.74 -0.12
N LYS A 470 13.36 26.00 0.11
CA LYS A 470 13.74 25.48 1.43
C LYS A 470 12.60 24.67 2.05
N ASP A 471 12.05 25.15 3.16
CA ASP A 471 10.97 24.51 3.90
C ASP A 471 9.57 24.98 3.48
N LEU A 472 9.50 26.04 2.63
CA LEU A 472 8.25 26.49 2.03
C LEU A 472 7.85 25.56 0.91
N ILE A 473 6.63 25.02 1.00
CA ILE A 473 6.01 24.16 0.01
C ILE A 473 4.70 24.77 -0.43
N ILE A 474 4.53 24.88 -1.73
CA ILE A 474 3.28 25.25 -2.40
C ILE A 474 2.95 24.12 -3.37
N TYR A 475 1.81 23.51 -3.18
CA TYR A 475 1.30 22.43 -4.01
C TYR A 475 -0.14 22.73 -4.40
N GLN A 476 -0.48 22.59 -5.66
CA GLN A 476 -1.86 22.74 -6.14
C GLN A 476 -2.24 21.56 -7.01
N ALA A 477 -3.43 21.06 -6.81
CA ALA A 477 -4.00 19.99 -7.60
C ALA A 477 -5.49 20.24 -7.89
N GLU A 478 -5.99 19.61 -8.95
CA GLU A 478 -7.32 19.75 -9.48
C GLU A 478 -7.92 18.39 -9.83
N THR A 479 -9.23 18.23 -9.61
CA THR A 479 -10.00 17.03 -9.95
C THR A 479 -11.42 17.35 -10.42
N SER A 480 -11.60 18.43 -11.15
CA SER A 480 -12.91 18.95 -11.57
C SER A 480 -13.73 17.97 -12.41
N GLY A 481 -13.07 17.14 -13.20
CA GLY A 481 -13.71 16.16 -14.08
C GLY A 481 -14.40 15.00 -13.38
N ILE A 482 -13.99 14.67 -12.14
CA ILE A 482 -14.48 13.47 -11.42
C ILE A 482 -15.96 13.56 -10.98
N TYR A 483 -16.51 14.77 -10.93
CA TYR A 483 -17.89 14.99 -10.53
C TYR A 483 -18.88 14.66 -11.66
N PRO A 484 -20.13 14.24 -11.33
CA PRO A 484 -21.15 14.00 -12.34
C PRO A 484 -21.33 15.20 -13.30
N LYS A 485 -21.43 14.93 -14.60
CA LYS A 485 -21.51 15.98 -15.65
C LYS A 485 -22.67 16.94 -15.46
N GLU A 486 -23.75 16.47 -14.82
CA GLU A 486 -24.94 17.24 -14.52
C GLU A 486 -24.65 18.42 -13.57
N LEU A 487 -23.64 18.31 -12.74
CA LEU A 487 -23.22 19.38 -11.83
C LEU A 487 -22.46 20.49 -12.56
N GLN A 488 -22.06 20.30 -13.81
CA GLN A 488 -21.41 21.30 -14.66
C GLN A 488 -20.26 22.02 -13.96
N MET A 489 -19.39 21.24 -13.27
CA MET A 489 -18.23 21.77 -12.57
C MET A 489 -17.22 22.36 -13.55
N GLU A 490 -16.66 23.53 -13.23
CA GLU A 490 -15.61 24.20 -13.97
C GLU A 490 -14.26 24.09 -13.25
N GLU A 491 -14.27 24.12 -11.91
CA GLU A 491 -13.07 24.01 -11.09
C GLU A 491 -13.39 23.39 -9.74
N VAL A 492 -12.63 22.36 -9.37
CA VAL A 492 -12.49 21.86 -8.00
C VAL A 492 -11.00 21.64 -7.77
N SER A 493 -10.39 22.56 -7.06
CA SER A 493 -8.94 22.55 -6.82
C SER A 493 -8.63 22.73 -5.34
N ARG A 494 -7.48 22.20 -4.91
CA ARG A 494 -6.91 22.36 -3.58
C ARG A 494 -5.47 22.84 -3.69
N LEU A 495 -5.23 24.02 -3.11
CA LEU A 495 -3.91 24.58 -2.90
C LEU A 495 -3.46 24.23 -1.47
N PHE A 496 -2.27 23.71 -1.30
CA PHE A 496 -1.63 23.46 -0.02
C PHE A 496 -0.39 24.34 0.15
N VAL A 497 -0.29 25.03 1.28
CA VAL A 497 0.84 25.92 1.63
C VAL A 497 1.31 25.60 3.02
N THR A 498 2.61 25.38 3.18
CA THR A 498 3.27 25.21 4.47
C THR A 498 4.70 25.75 4.45
N ASP A 499 5.23 26.17 5.60
CA ASP A 499 6.65 26.41 5.80
C ASP A 499 7.11 25.57 7.01
N GLY A 500 7.92 24.53 6.74
CA GLY A 500 8.46 23.62 7.75
C GLY A 500 7.41 22.85 8.56
N LEU A 501 6.20 22.65 8.01
CA LEU A 501 5.04 22.08 8.74
C LEU A 501 4.73 22.81 10.06
N ALA A 502 5.06 24.10 10.17
CA ALA A 502 4.71 24.92 11.32
C ALA A 502 3.22 25.31 11.32
N PHE A 503 2.64 25.39 10.16
CA PHE A 503 1.22 25.60 9.88
C PHE A 503 0.86 24.94 8.55
N TRP A 504 -0.42 24.73 8.31
CA TRP A 504 -0.95 24.40 6.98
C TRP A 504 -2.11 25.29 6.63
N VAL A 505 -2.14 25.68 5.38
CA VAL A 505 -3.30 26.31 4.78
C VAL A 505 -3.66 25.51 3.53
N PHE A 506 -4.90 25.01 3.49
CA PHE A 506 -5.53 24.59 2.26
C PHE A 506 -6.43 25.72 1.74
N VAL A 507 -6.39 25.94 0.45
CA VAL A 507 -7.38 26.77 -0.23
C VAL A 507 -8.12 25.87 -1.21
N ASP A 508 -9.37 25.59 -0.91
CA ASP A 508 -10.27 24.82 -1.77
C ASP A 508 -11.11 25.79 -2.61
N ILE A 509 -11.01 25.65 -3.91
CA ILE A 509 -11.76 26.48 -4.86
C ILE A 509 -12.76 25.59 -5.57
N CYS A 510 -14.04 25.97 -5.48
CA CYS A 510 -15.15 25.31 -6.16
C CYS A 510 -15.82 26.30 -7.08
N LYS A 511 -15.97 25.93 -8.37
CA LYS A 511 -16.64 26.75 -9.38
C LYS A 511 -17.45 25.87 -10.32
N SER A 512 -18.64 26.32 -10.65
CA SER A 512 -19.59 25.62 -11.53
C SER A 512 -20.43 26.58 -12.35
N ARG A 513 -21.14 26.06 -13.35
CA ARG A 513 -22.11 26.86 -14.15
C ARG A 513 -23.48 26.98 -13.50
N LEU A 514 -23.76 26.08 -12.55
CA LEU A 514 -25.01 26.04 -11.79
C LEU A 514 -24.73 26.23 -10.31
N PRO A 515 -25.66 26.85 -9.53
CA PRO A 515 -25.45 26.96 -8.08
C PRO A 515 -25.52 25.61 -7.38
N HIS A 516 -24.54 25.32 -6.51
CA HIS A 516 -24.43 24.07 -5.74
C HIS A 516 -24.06 24.34 -4.28
N ILE A 517 -24.31 23.38 -3.43
CA ILE A 517 -23.78 23.30 -2.06
C ILE A 517 -22.41 22.61 -2.12
N TYR A 518 -21.36 23.36 -1.88
CA TYR A 518 -20.00 22.83 -1.72
C TYR A 518 -19.75 22.47 -0.27
N GLN A 519 -19.01 21.38 -0.05
CA GLN A 519 -18.75 20.83 1.27
C GLN A 519 -17.33 20.30 1.36
N ILE A 520 -16.56 20.81 2.31
CA ILE A 520 -15.24 20.26 2.67
C ILE A 520 -15.38 19.32 3.86
N ILE A 521 -14.62 18.24 3.85
CA ILE A 521 -14.63 17.20 4.87
C ILE A 521 -13.22 17.06 5.49
N SER A 522 -13.19 16.96 6.81
CA SER A 522 -12.01 16.61 7.59
C SER A 522 -12.36 15.50 8.58
N ASN A 523 -11.81 14.32 8.37
CA ASN A 523 -11.99 13.14 9.21
C ASN A 523 -10.85 13.04 10.22
N THR A 524 -11.15 12.71 11.47
CA THR A 524 -10.16 12.62 12.54
C THR A 524 -10.45 11.47 13.49
N ASP A 525 -9.40 10.84 14.01
CA ASP A 525 -9.48 9.89 15.15
C ASP A 525 -9.56 10.65 16.49
N GLN A 526 -9.30 11.96 16.48
CA GLN A 526 -9.31 12.80 17.68
C GLN A 526 -10.72 13.26 17.99
N GLU A 527 -10.99 13.51 19.26
CA GLU A 527 -12.24 14.18 19.68
C GLU A 527 -12.02 15.68 19.61
N ALA A 528 -12.48 16.30 18.52
CA ALA A 528 -12.32 17.73 18.29
C ALA A 528 -13.26 18.55 19.19
N GLU A 529 -12.72 19.55 19.88
CA GLU A 529 -13.43 20.46 20.75
C GLU A 529 -13.75 21.77 20.00
N LYS A 530 -15.00 22.22 20.06
CA LYS A 530 -15.38 23.49 19.41
C LYS A 530 -14.91 24.67 20.25
N GLU A 531 -14.05 25.52 19.68
CA GLU A 531 -13.51 26.73 20.35
C GLU A 531 -14.22 28.02 19.94
N GLY A 532 -14.87 28.04 18.77
CA GLY A 532 -15.52 29.24 18.24
C GLY A 532 -16.53 28.91 17.16
N GLU A 533 -16.98 29.91 16.43
CA GLU A 533 -17.96 29.74 15.35
C GLU A 533 -17.36 28.87 14.22
N ASN A 534 -16.07 29.13 13.88
CA ASN A 534 -15.36 28.46 12.78
C ASN A 534 -14.04 27.83 13.24
N ALA A 535 -13.89 27.53 14.53
CA ALA A 535 -12.66 27.05 15.12
C ALA A 535 -12.88 25.80 16.00
N PHE A 536 -11.96 24.85 15.86
CA PHE A 536 -11.90 23.61 16.62
C PHE A 536 -10.49 23.37 17.15
N LEU A 537 -10.40 22.76 18.31
CA LEU A 537 -9.18 22.27 18.91
C LEU A 537 -9.12 20.76 18.74
N TYR A 538 -8.01 20.26 18.24
CA TYR A 538 -7.65 18.84 18.29
C TYR A 538 -6.66 18.59 19.44
N PRO A 539 -7.10 17.95 20.52
CA PRO A 539 -6.26 17.66 21.67
C PRO A 539 -5.38 16.44 21.42
N MET A 540 -4.22 16.63 20.83
CA MET A 540 -3.27 15.55 20.60
C MET A 540 -2.28 15.43 21.77
N LYS A 541 -1.84 14.20 22.09
CA LYS A 541 -0.80 13.95 23.11
C LYS A 541 0.51 14.64 22.77
N THR A 542 0.77 14.81 21.49
CA THR A 542 2.00 15.43 20.95
C THR A 542 1.93 16.95 20.83
N GLY A 543 0.81 17.57 21.25
CA GLY A 543 0.57 19.02 21.23
C GLY A 543 -0.68 19.40 20.44
N ASN A 544 -1.44 20.33 20.96
CA ASN A 544 -2.71 20.74 20.40
C ASN A 544 -2.57 21.38 19.02
N ILE A 545 -3.62 21.23 18.21
CA ILE A 545 -3.72 21.82 16.88
C ILE A 545 -5.04 22.59 16.78
N HIS A 546 -4.96 23.88 16.47
CA HIS A 546 -6.11 24.71 16.17
C HIS A 546 -6.47 24.57 14.69
N TYR A 547 -7.71 24.22 14.40
CA TYR A 547 -8.26 24.11 13.08
C TYR A 547 -9.30 25.19 12.86
N GLU A 548 -9.03 26.09 11.96
CA GLU A 548 -9.92 27.20 11.62
C GLU A 548 -10.29 27.14 10.14
N VAL A 549 -11.57 27.37 9.83
CA VAL A 549 -12.02 27.48 8.44
C VAL A 549 -12.64 28.82 8.18
N TYR A 550 -12.10 29.50 7.20
CA TYR A 550 -12.65 30.72 6.65
C TYR A 550 -13.22 30.48 5.25
N SER A 551 -14.13 31.30 4.82
CA SER A 551 -14.68 31.26 3.47
C SER A 551 -15.06 32.67 3.00
N ASP A 552 -15.12 32.86 1.68
CA ASP A 552 -15.59 34.07 1.05
C ASP A 552 -17.16 34.19 1.06
N LYS A 553 -17.83 33.06 1.33
CA LYS A 553 -19.29 32.97 1.47
C LYS A 553 -19.64 32.34 2.84
N PRO A 554 -20.89 32.58 3.34
CA PRO A 554 -21.34 31.96 4.58
C PRO A 554 -21.30 30.44 4.53
N VAL A 555 -20.88 29.83 5.64
CA VAL A 555 -20.79 28.38 5.82
C VAL A 555 -21.65 27.92 7.00
N LYS A 556 -22.10 26.67 6.94
CA LYS A 556 -22.72 25.95 8.05
C LYS A 556 -21.79 24.79 8.44
N TRP A 557 -21.68 24.54 9.74
CA TRP A 557 -20.92 23.45 10.29
C TRP A 557 -21.83 22.27 10.64
N GLU A 558 -21.36 21.09 10.28
CA GLU A 558 -21.91 19.81 10.72
C GLU A 558 -20.79 18.98 11.33
N THR A 559 -21.07 18.35 12.46
CA THR A 559 -20.17 17.41 13.11
C THR A 559 -20.92 16.11 13.33
N PHE A 560 -20.38 14.99 12.89
CA PHE A 560 -20.99 13.69 13.08
C PHE A 560 -19.92 12.61 13.22
N ASN A 561 -20.30 11.48 13.79
CA ASN A 561 -19.42 10.34 13.94
C ASN A 561 -19.72 9.31 12.85
N GLN A 562 -18.66 8.74 12.29
CA GLN A 562 -18.72 7.67 11.32
C GLN A 562 -18.01 6.44 11.83
N LYS A 563 -18.36 5.28 11.26
CA LYS A 563 -17.63 4.03 11.50
C LYS A 563 -16.86 3.62 10.26
N VAL A 564 -15.55 3.74 10.34
CA VAL A 564 -14.65 3.21 9.30
C VAL A 564 -14.21 1.80 9.65
N VAL A 565 -13.91 1.01 8.64
CA VAL A 565 -13.44 -0.36 8.81
C VAL A 565 -11.96 -0.34 9.15
N SER A 566 -11.62 -0.67 10.39
CA SER A 566 -10.22 -0.79 10.80
C SER A 566 -9.63 -2.18 10.54
N VAL A 567 -10.47 -3.22 10.52
CA VAL A 567 -10.07 -4.59 10.20
C VAL A 567 -11.21 -5.29 9.48
N MET A 568 -10.93 -5.87 8.33
CA MET A 568 -11.84 -6.77 7.66
C MET A 568 -11.43 -8.23 7.88
N THR A 569 -12.30 -9.01 8.54
CA THR A 569 -12.22 -10.45 8.45
C THR A 569 -13.11 -10.91 7.30
N THR A 570 -12.53 -11.53 6.28
CA THR A 570 -13.25 -11.96 5.07
C THR A 570 -14.31 -13.02 5.32
N GLN A 571 -14.39 -13.57 6.53
CA GLN A 571 -15.16 -14.77 6.84
C GLN A 571 -16.35 -14.53 7.78
N GLU A 572 -16.33 -13.43 8.51
CA GLU A 572 -17.41 -13.08 9.43
C GLU A 572 -17.68 -11.58 9.30
N PRO A 573 -18.61 -11.16 8.41
CA PRO A 573 -18.96 -9.75 8.22
C PRO A 573 -19.36 -9.06 9.54
N ASP A 574 -19.86 -9.82 10.52
CA ASP A 574 -20.27 -9.32 11.84
C ASP A 574 -19.08 -9.10 12.79
N LYS A 575 -17.89 -9.64 12.46
CA LYS A 575 -16.64 -9.44 13.22
C LYS A 575 -15.72 -8.35 12.64
N VAL A 576 -16.21 -7.55 11.74
CA VAL A 576 -15.48 -6.39 11.23
C VAL A 576 -15.27 -5.41 12.38
N CYS A 577 -14.01 -5.18 12.76
CA CYS A 577 -13.69 -4.12 13.72
C CYS A 577 -13.91 -2.78 13.03
N ARG A 578 -14.82 -2.00 13.59
CA ARG A 578 -15.09 -0.63 13.14
C ARG A 578 -14.55 0.34 14.17
N THR A 579 -13.85 1.34 13.71
CA THR A 579 -13.36 2.45 14.53
C THR A 579 -14.28 3.63 14.31
N ASP A 580 -14.75 4.24 15.41
CA ASP A 580 -15.47 5.51 15.32
C ASP A 580 -14.48 6.62 14.99
N ILE A 581 -14.79 7.42 13.98
CA ILE A 581 -14.09 8.65 13.64
C ILE A 581 -15.05 9.82 13.71
N GLN A 582 -14.53 10.98 14.05
CA GLN A 582 -15.29 12.22 13.98
C GLN A 582 -15.07 12.89 12.64
N THR A 583 -16.15 13.38 12.04
CA THR A 583 -16.11 14.14 10.80
C THR A 583 -16.53 15.58 11.09
N LEU A 584 -15.67 16.51 10.74
CA LEU A 584 -15.97 17.93 10.68
C LEU A 584 -16.27 18.31 9.24
N SER A 585 -17.39 18.97 9.01
CA SER A 585 -17.81 19.36 7.69
C SER A 585 -18.23 20.82 7.68
N ALA A 586 -17.60 21.61 6.81
CA ALA A 586 -18.05 22.95 6.50
C ALA A 586 -18.68 22.98 5.11
N LYS A 587 -19.93 23.44 5.03
CA LYS A 587 -20.67 23.49 3.77
C LYS A 587 -21.26 24.87 3.49
N SER A 588 -21.48 25.18 2.22
CA SER A 588 -22.16 26.40 1.80
C SER A 588 -23.48 26.59 2.56
N ALA A 589 -23.73 27.77 3.10
CA ALA A 589 -25.00 28.06 3.74
C ALA A 589 -26.16 28.06 2.76
N GLU A 590 -25.91 28.48 1.50
CA GLU A 590 -26.83 28.56 0.38
C GLU A 590 -26.09 28.07 -0.89
N PRO A 591 -26.83 27.63 -1.94
CA PRO A 591 -26.20 27.26 -3.21
C PRO A 591 -25.37 28.40 -3.82
N GLN A 592 -24.17 28.14 -4.28
CA GLN A 592 -23.20 29.07 -4.85
C GLN A 592 -22.70 28.59 -6.21
N ILE A 593 -22.42 29.53 -7.12
CA ILE A 593 -21.71 29.25 -8.39
C ILE A 593 -20.19 29.14 -8.14
N CYS A 594 -19.70 29.90 -7.18
CA CYS A 594 -18.28 29.87 -6.79
C CYS A 594 -18.15 30.09 -5.30
N GLN A 595 -17.27 29.30 -4.66
CA GLN A 595 -16.90 29.47 -3.26
C GLN A 595 -15.47 29.01 -3.02
N SER A 596 -14.78 29.74 -2.16
CA SER A 596 -13.43 29.40 -1.66
C SER A 596 -13.50 29.12 -0.17
N PHE A 597 -12.86 28.02 0.25
CA PHE A 597 -12.65 27.68 1.65
C PHE A 597 -11.16 27.75 1.97
N TYR A 598 -10.83 28.27 3.14
CA TYR A 598 -9.46 28.39 3.66
C TYR A 598 -9.40 27.59 4.95
N GLN A 599 -8.84 26.39 4.88
CA GLN A 599 -8.65 25.51 6.02
C GLN A 599 -7.26 25.77 6.62
N CYS A 600 -7.20 26.20 7.87
CA CYS A 600 -5.95 26.59 8.53
C CYS A 600 -5.71 25.66 9.72
N PHE A 601 -4.62 24.91 9.70
CA PHE A 601 -4.15 24.07 10.81
C PHE A 601 -2.93 24.74 11.42
N ILE A 602 -3.05 25.17 12.67
CA ILE A 602 -2.03 25.90 13.40
C ILE A 602 -1.59 25.08 14.60
N PHE A 603 -0.31 24.77 14.65
CA PHE A 603 0.29 24.06 15.78
C PHE A 603 0.56 25.01 16.94
N GLU A 604 0.10 24.64 18.12
CA GLU A 604 0.28 25.44 19.34
C GLU A 604 1.77 25.74 19.59
N ASP A 605 2.65 24.76 19.34
CA ASP A 605 4.10 24.89 19.52
C ASP A 605 4.79 25.75 18.46
N SER A 606 4.16 26.02 17.33
CA SER A 606 4.72 26.82 16.25
C SER A 606 4.61 28.33 16.48
N LEU A 607 3.71 28.75 17.36
CA LEU A 607 3.35 30.15 17.58
C LEU A 607 2.90 30.90 16.30
N ALA A 608 2.52 30.19 15.27
CA ALA A 608 1.92 30.77 14.07
C ALA A 608 0.53 31.34 14.41
N LYS A 609 0.16 32.40 13.72
CA LYS A 609 -1.16 33.04 13.88
C LYS A 609 -1.80 33.22 12.51
N VAL A 610 -3.08 32.95 12.43
CA VAL A 610 -3.86 33.15 11.22
C VAL A 610 -4.89 34.24 11.44
N GLN A 611 -5.18 34.98 10.40
CA GLN A 611 -6.29 35.93 10.38
C GLN A 611 -6.94 35.98 9.01
N LYS A 612 -8.27 36.13 8.98
CA LYS A 612 -9.01 36.36 7.73
C LYS A 612 -8.68 37.74 7.19
N ILE A 613 -8.45 37.83 5.89
CA ILE A 613 -8.38 39.07 5.13
C ILE A 613 -9.49 39.10 4.08
N LYS A 614 -9.62 40.16 3.33
CA LYS A 614 -10.74 40.35 2.40
C LYS A 614 -10.91 39.19 1.42
N ASP A 615 -9.83 38.76 0.77
CA ASP A 615 -9.87 37.78 -0.33
C ASP A 615 -8.98 36.51 0.00
N GLY A 616 -8.80 36.21 1.29
CA GLY A 616 -7.94 35.11 1.71
C GLY A 616 -7.67 35.06 3.20
N VAL A 617 -6.51 34.52 3.52
CA VAL A 617 -5.97 34.48 4.88
C VAL A 617 -4.53 34.99 4.91
N GLU A 618 -4.17 35.55 6.04
CA GLU A 618 -2.81 35.94 6.34
C GLU A 618 -2.28 35.07 7.49
N VAL A 619 -1.12 34.45 7.30
CA VAL A 619 -0.43 33.69 8.34
C VAL A 619 0.83 34.45 8.75
N GLN A 620 0.95 34.73 10.02
CA GLN A 620 2.18 35.26 10.62
C GLN A 620 2.93 34.15 11.35
N TRP A 621 4.17 33.89 10.95
CA TRP A 621 5.03 32.93 11.61
C TRP A 621 6.46 33.49 11.79
N GLY A 622 6.83 33.70 13.03
CA GLY A 622 8.06 34.41 13.35
C GLY A 622 8.04 35.85 12.80
N LYS A 623 9.03 36.17 11.96
CA LYS A 623 9.12 37.48 11.27
C LYS A 623 8.49 37.45 9.87
N LYS A 624 8.07 36.30 9.39
CA LYS A 624 7.49 36.12 8.05
C LYS A 624 5.98 36.32 8.11
N ARG A 625 5.44 36.83 7.01
CA ARG A 625 4.01 37.02 6.80
C ARG A 625 3.64 36.45 5.43
N TYR A 626 2.70 35.52 5.41
CA TYR A 626 2.22 34.83 4.21
C TYR A 626 0.81 35.32 3.90
N THR A 627 0.62 35.96 2.75
CA THR A 627 -0.71 36.32 2.25
C THR A 627 -1.14 35.26 1.23
N ILE A 628 -2.19 34.53 1.54
CA ILE A 628 -2.67 33.37 0.76
C ILE A 628 -4.09 33.68 0.29
N CYS A 629 -4.24 33.88 -1.02
CA CYS A 629 -5.50 34.22 -1.68
C CYS A 629 -5.92 33.11 -2.64
N GLY A 630 -7.24 32.89 -2.80
CA GLY A 630 -7.77 31.85 -3.68
C GLY A 630 -7.41 32.02 -5.16
N ASN A 631 -7.36 33.25 -5.65
CA ASN A 631 -7.17 33.56 -7.08
C ASN A 631 -5.93 34.42 -7.35
N GLY A 632 -4.90 34.36 -6.49
CA GLY A 632 -3.74 35.23 -6.61
C GLY A 632 -2.43 34.56 -6.23
N PRO A 633 -1.29 35.18 -6.58
CA PRO A 633 0.01 34.68 -6.14
C PRO A 633 0.13 34.76 -4.63
N ILE A 634 0.76 33.72 -4.04
CA ILE A 634 1.11 33.74 -2.62
C ILE A 634 2.22 34.78 -2.44
N SER A 635 1.95 35.77 -1.60
CA SER A 635 2.95 36.80 -1.25
C SER A 635 3.58 36.49 0.09
N ILE A 636 4.90 36.62 0.18
CA ILE A 636 5.67 36.44 1.40
C ILE A 636 6.42 37.75 1.69
N HIS A 637 6.16 38.33 2.87
CA HIS A 637 6.74 39.60 3.29
C HIS A 637 7.55 39.46 4.57
#